data_744cd4295872ea281b7bda39f68f8ddb
#
_entry.id   744cd4295872ea281b7bda39f68f8ddb
#
_cell.length_a   1.000
_cell.length_b   1.000
_cell.length_c   1.000
_cell.angle_alpha   90.00
_cell.angle_beta   90.00
_cell.angle_gamma   90.00
#
_symmetry.space_group_name_H-M   'P 1'
#
loop_
_entity.id
_entity.type
_entity.pdbx_description
1 polymer ?
#
loop_
_entity_poly.entity_id
_entity_poly.type
_entity_poly.pdbx_seq_one_letter_code
_entity_poly.pdbx_strand_id
1 'polypeptide(L)'
;MSLARLFSMTWRSAFYFAWIWIAAIAVAPLALSAQQNPPANPPPATTAPAAARPAQPDTVHLKDYAVPRSAFPKFLQPYEAEPLAQPNLGNSARVDSLMRDGKIYLSIDDAVALALENNLDLEIARYNLNIAAADLLRARSGGSILGVNTGIVQNTPGGGVGGLGGTVGSGTGGTTVAAGGAGTGTNGLVSSTLGIGAPITSFDPVLTGTFQLDKDETESTSPFSPVPVVAQNTYTADFAYTQGFQWGGALTGAFNNTHLTTNNTTSLLTPQLGSNFQFRFTQNLLQGFGFLPNTRFIRIAKNNREISDVAFRLQIITTVDQIENMYWDLVYAYENVRVQQESLTYAQKALDDARHQAQVGTVPPIQVVSAQSTVATDQQNLIVSQNNLQLQELLMKNALSRSIEDPVLAEADVIPTSAMQLPQEEPITPIQDLINDALGHRAELVESRIDLNSRDINNKAVRNAMLPTLQAFAYYGGSGVGGDINHACEFNNVPCSNIGSLPPPFRTTSSVGYGGTLNQTVNSTAPDKGVGLSLTIPIRNRLAQSDQVRAELEYRQAKVRQIQLENQVRIEVRNAQFDVKQNRVAVQAAQSAVDLAHQTLDADQQKLKVGLTTQVTILQDAATLRTGESNLVSAKAAYEKSRIELDRATGLLLDHAHIDIADATRGQVTRLPSIPYVVPRQDAAPVPAITPAQPAQSPQGGQM
;
A
#
# COMPACT_ATOMS: atom_id res chain seq x y z
N MET A 1 -59.42 -16.56 33.95
CA MET A 1 -60.02 -16.04 32.73
C MET A 1 -59.98 -14.52 32.86
N SER A 2 -59.34 -13.67 32.15
CA SER A 2 -58.51 -13.83 30.98
C SER A 2 -57.75 -12.49 30.80
N LEU A 3 -56.44 -12.49 31.05
CA LEU A 3 -55.50 -11.37 30.85
C LEU A 3 -55.19 -11.15 29.36
N ALA A 4 -55.89 -11.84 28.45
CA ALA A 4 -55.58 -11.85 27.01
C ALA A 4 -56.40 -10.85 26.17
N ARG A 5 -57.32 -10.09 26.76
CA ARG A 5 -58.18 -9.17 25.98
C ARG A 5 -57.83 -7.68 26.11
N LEU A 6 -56.94 -7.30 27.02
CA LEU A 6 -56.51 -5.89 27.18
C LEU A 6 -55.25 -5.52 26.33
N PHE A 7 -54.56 -6.50 25.77
CA PHE A 7 -53.37 -6.24 24.96
C PHE A 7 -53.63 -6.01 23.45
N SER A 8 -54.86 -6.23 22.98
CA SER A 8 -55.17 -6.19 21.56
C SER A 8 -55.69 -4.86 21.01
N MET A 9 -55.98 -3.87 21.88
CA MET A 9 -56.64 -2.63 21.40
C MET A 9 -55.71 -1.41 21.33
N THR A 10 -54.57 -1.43 22.03
CA THR A 10 -53.59 -0.32 21.99
C THR A 10 -52.49 -0.48 20.92
N TRP A 11 -52.34 -1.68 20.38
CA TRP A 11 -51.34 -1.93 19.31
C TRP A 11 -51.79 -1.53 17.91
N ARG A 12 -53.10 -1.43 17.68
CA ARG A 12 -53.63 -1.08 16.34
C ARG A 12 -53.50 0.41 16.00
N SER A 13 -53.50 1.30 16.96
CA SER A 13 -53.35 2.74 16.71
C SER A 13 -51.86 3.16 16.56
N ALA A 14 -50.92 2.49 17.26
CA ALA A 14 -49.50 2.76 17.11
C ALA A 14 -48.91 2.25 15.79
N PHE A 15 -49.45 1.13 15.26
CA PHE A 15 -49.03 0.59 13.98
C PHE A 15 -49.52 1.42 12.78
N TYR A 16 -50.65 2.08 12.85
CA TYR A 16 -51.14 2.94 11.76
C TYR A 16 -50.33 4.23 11.61
N PHE A 17 -49.76 4.79 12.67
CA PHE A 17 -48.91 5.99 12.60
C PHE A 17 -47.49 5.67 12.08
N ALA A 18 -46.92 4.53 12.43
CA ALA A 18 -45.62 4.09 11.89
C ALA A 18 -45.69 3.71 10.40
N TRP A 19 -46.83 3.16 9.95
CA TRP A 19 -47.03 2.76 8.54
C TRP A 19 -47.29 3.93 7.60
N ILE A 20 -47.85 5.04 8.07
CA ILE A 20 -48.07 6.23 7.22
C ILE A 20 -46.78 6.92 6.87
N TRP A 21 -45.75 6.86 7.73
CA TRP A 21 -44.41 7.44 7.42
C TRP A 21 -43.51 6.49 6.65
N ILE A 22 -43.65 5.18 6.79
CA ILE A 22 -42.93 4.18 5.96
C ILE A 22 -43.54 4.09 4.56
N ALA A 23 -44.86 4.28 4.41
CA ALA A 23 -45.52 4.30 3.09
C ALA A 23 -45.24 5.56 2.27
N ALA A 24 -44.82 6.68 2.89
CA ALA A 24 -44.39 7.89 2.16
C ALA A 24 -43.02 7.80 1.55
N ILE A 25 -42.21 6.80 1.95
CA ILE A 25 -40.85 6.55 1.40
C ILE A 25 -40.87 5.48 0.29
N ALA A 26 -41.96 4.73 0.10
CA ALA A 26 -42.05 3.57 -0.77
C ALA A 26 -42.85 3.79 -2.06
N VAL A 27 -43.25 5.01 -2.41
CA VAL A 27 -43.88 5.29 -3.71
C VAL A 27 -42.88 5.94 -4.64
N ALA A 28 -41.94 5.13 -5.15
CA ALA A 28 -41.28 5.40 -6.43
C ALA A 28 -42.05 4.63 -7.51
N PRO A 29 -42.46 5.27 -8.63
CA PRO A 29 -43.15 4.58 -9.70
C PRO A 29 -42.22 3.56 -10.36
N LEU A 30 -42.58 2.29 -10.29
CA LEU A 30 -42.08 1.25 -11.18
C LEU A 30 -42.48 1.59 -12.59
N ALA A 31 -41.64 2.28 -13.34
CA ALA A 31 -41.78 2.37 -14.79
C ALA A 31 -41.44 0.99 -15.38
N LEU A 32 -42.47 0.25 -15.75
CA LEU A 32 -42.33 -0.89 -16.66
C LEU A 32 -41.77 -0.36 -17.97
N SER A 33 -40.50 -0.57 -18.25
CA SER A 33 -39.95 -0.45 -19.58
C SER A 33 -40.39 -1.69 -20.39
N ALA A 34 -41.36 -1.52 -21.24
CA ALA A 34 -41.69 -2.49 -22.29
C ALA A 34 -40.46 -2.68 -23.18
N GLN A 35 -39.92 -3.88 -23.19
CA GLN A 35 -38.91 -4.30 -24.16
C GLN A 35 -39.52 -4.31 -25.55
N GLN A 36 -39.21 -3.32 -26.37
CA GLN A 36 -39.36 -3.42 -27.81
C GLN A 36 -38.16 -4.15 -28.39
N ASN A 37 -38.38 -5.32 -28.95
CA ASN A 37 -37.38 -6.02 -29.75
C ASN A 37 -37.03 -5.19 -30.99
N PRO A 38 -35.75 -4.90 -31.24
CA PRO A 38 -35.34 -4.29 -32.51
C PRO A 38 -35.37 -5.34 -33.63
N PRO A 39 -35.59 -4.92 -34.89
CA PRO A 39 -35.67 -5.82 -36.03
C PRO A 39 -34.32 -6.49 -36.32
N ALA A 40 -34.38 -7.74 -36.81
CA ALA A 40 -33.26 -8.59 -37.15
C ALA A 40 -32.29 -7.93 -38.12
N ASN A 41 -31.01 -7.82 -37.73
CA ASN A 41 -29.92 -7.39 -38.59
C ASN A 41 -29.48 -8.51 -39.56
N PRO A 42 -29.03 -8.15 -40.78
CA PRO A 42 -28.47 -9.09 -41.73
C PRO A 42 -27.14 -9.70 -41.24
N PRO A 43 -26.71 -10.88 -41.75
CA PRO A 43 -25.54 -11.60 -41.23
C PRO A 43 -24.25 -10.79 -41.40
N PRO A 44 -23.36 -10.82 -40.43
CA PRO A 44 -22.11 -10.04 -40.44
C PRO A 44 -21.12 -10.62 -41.47
N ALA A 45 -20.56 -9.71 -42.27
CA ALA A 45 -19.37 -9.98 -43.03
C ALA A 45 -18.20 -10.37 -42.11
N THR A 46 -17.48 -11.40 -42.50
CA THR A 46 -16.27 -11.91 -41.82
C THR A 46 -15.22 -10.80 -41.77
N THR A 47 -15.15 -10.08 -40.69
CA THR A 47 -14.03 -9.18 -40.37
C THR A 47 -12.99 -9.95 -39.57
N ALA A 48 -11.72 -9.81 -39.98
CA ALA A 48 -10.53 -10.32 -39.30
C ALA A 48 -10.57 -9.97 -37.81
N PRO A 49 -9.98 -10.80 -36.92
CA PRO A 49 -9.99 -10.54 -35.49
C PRO A 49 -9.34 -9.18 -35.22
N ALA A 50 -10.12 -8.26 -34.69
CA ALA A 50 -9.63 -6.98 -34.23
C ALA A 50 -8.60 -7.29 -33.11
N ALA A 51 -7.39 -6.77 -33.27
CA ALA A 51 -6.38 -6.85 -32.22
C ALA A 51 -7.00 -6.45 -30.90
N ALA A 52 -6.88 -7.32 -29.90
CA ALA A 52 -7.38 -7.06 -28.56
C ALA A 52 -6.85 -5.69 -28.11
N ARG A 53 -7.76 -4.77 -27.80
CA ARG A 53 -7.37 -3.52 -27.15
C ARG A 53 -6.65 -3.90 -25.86
N PRO A 54 -5.44 -3.36 -25.62
CA PRO A 54 -4.77 -3.59 -24.34
C PRO A 54 -5.75 -3.20 -23.22
N ALA A 55 -5.95 -4.11 -22.26
CA ALA A 55 -6.76 -3.83 -21.09
C ALA A 55 -6.18 -2.58 -20.43
N GLN A 56 -6.99 -1.54 -20.29
CA GLN A 56 -6.57 -0.36 -19.54
C GLN A 56 -6.38 -0.81 -18.09
N PRO A 57 -5.25 -0.45 -17.44
CA PRO A 57 -5.06 -0.77 -16.05
C PRO A 57 -6.20 -0.15 -15.25
N ASP A 58 -6.84 -0.97 -14.42
CA ASP A 58 -7.89 -0.52 -13.52
C ASP A 58 -7.29 0.38 -12.43
N THR A 59 -7.14 1.66 -12.76
CA THR A 59 -6.83 2.65 -11.74
C THR A 59 -8.04 2.76 -10.82
N VAL A 60 -7.87 2.43 -9.54
CA VAL A 60 -8.90 2.63 -8.53
C VAL A 60 -9.11 4.13 -8.37
N HIS A 61 -10.13 4.67 -9.05
CA HIS A 61 -10.54 6.05 -8.88
C HIS A 61 -11.43 6.15 -7.64
N LEU A 62 -10.87 6.55 -6.50
CA LEU A 62 -11.67 6.88 -5.33
C LEU A 62 -12.56 8.08 -5.67
N LYS A 63 -13.85 7.96 -5.38
CA LYS A 63 -14.81 9.06 -5.58
C LYS A 63 -14.37 10.28 -4.77
N ASP A 64 -14.17 11.40 -5.44
CA ASP A 64 -13.93 12.67 -4.75
C ASP A 64 -15.26 13.27 -4.28
N TYR A 65 -15.57 13.05 -3.00
CA TYR A 65 -16.78 13.58 -2.36
C TYR A 65 -16.72 15.11 -2.15
N ALA A 66 -15.60 15.75 -2.44
CA ALA A 66 -15.49 17.20 -2.39
C ALA A 66 -15.99 17.91 -3.65
N VAL A 67 -16.27 17.18 -4.73
CA VAL A 67 -16.84 17.75 -5.96
C VAL A 67 -18.34 17.93 -5.78
N PRO A 68 -18.91 19.14 -6.00
CA PRO A 68 -20.34 19.36 -5.92
C PRO A 68 -21.08 18.51 -6.97
N ARG A 69 -22.02 17.68 -6.50
CA ARG A 69 -22.79 16.76 -7.32
C ARG A 69 -24.09 17.40 -7.80
N SER A 70 -24.67 16.86 -8.87
CA SER A 70 -25.97 17.28 -9.41
C SER A 70 -27.08 17.30 -8.34
N ALA A 71 -28.07 18.14 -8.51
CA ALA A 71 -29.11 18.50 -7.55
C ALA A 71 -29.96 17.34 -6.96
N PHE A 72 -29.83 16.13 -7.48
CA PHE A 72 -30.44 14.92 -6.91
C PHE A 72 -29.37 13.83 -6.70
N PRO A 73 -28.66 13.85 -5.56
CA PRO A 73 -27.80 12.74 -5.21
C PRO A 73 -28.67 11.49 -4.99
N LYS A 74 -28.21 10.35 -5.50
CA LYS A 74 -28.78 9.07 -5.10
C LYS A 74 -28.55 8.94 -3.60
N PHE A 75 -29.62 9.00 -2.81
CA PHE A 75 -29.58 9.12 -1.35
C PHE A 75 -28.84 7.96 -0.65
N LEU A 76 -28.81 6.79 -1.30
CA LEU A 76 -28.15 5.60 -0.80
C LEU A 76 -26.69 5.45 -1.28
N GLN A 77 -26.24 6.24 -2.25
CA GLN A 77 -24.89 6.14 -2.82
C GLN A 77 -23.73 6.25 -1.79
N PRO A 78 -23.83 7.09 -0.72
CA PRO A 78 -22.78 7.12 0.30
C PRO A 78 -22.67 5.83 1.13
N TYR A 79 -23.67 4.95 1.10
CA TYR A 79 -23.75 3.70 1.86
C TYR A 79 -23.49 2.47 0.97
N GLU A 80 -23.30 2.65 -0.32
CA GLU A 80 -22.92 1.57 -1.22
C GLU A 80 -21.40 1.41 -1.19
N ALA A 81 -20.95 0.15 -1.01
CA ALA A 81 -19.52 -0.16 -1.13
C ALA A 81 -19.06 0.12 -2.56
N GLU A 82 -17.91 0.79 -2.71
CA GLU A 82 -17.31 1.00 -4.03
C GLU A 82 -16.74 -0.33 -4.53
N PRO A 83 -17.16 -0.83 -5.71
CA PRO A 83 -16.61 -2.04 -6.26
C PRO A 83 -15.15 -1.80 -6.64
N LEU A 84 -14.24 -2.51 -5.97
CA LEU A 84 -12.83 -2.53 -6.34
C LEU A 84 -12.62 -3.59 -7.42
N ALA A 85 -11.83 -3.24 -8.45
CA ALA A 85 -11.42 -4.21 -9.46
C ALA A 85 -10.61 -5.34 -8.80
N GLN A 86 -10.85 -6.57 -9.22
CA GLN A 86 -10.05 -7.70 -8.76
C GLN A 86 -8.63 -7.60 -9.35
N PRO A 87 -7.59 -8.03 -8.59
CA PRO A 87 -6.24 -8.02 -9.11
C PRO A 87 -6.13 -8.95 -10.32
N ASN A 88 -5.51 -8.46 -11.39
CA ASN A 88 -5.17 -9.32 -12.51
C ASN A 88 -3.92 -10.14 -12.15
N LEU A 89 -4.10 -11.44 -11.91
CA LEU A 89 -3.03 -12.37 -11.58
C LEU A 89 -2.47 -13.12 -12.82
N GLY A 90 -2.95 -12.82 -14.01
CA GLY A 90 -2.40 -13.35 -15.26
C GLY A 90 -1.08 -12.69 -15.64
N ASN A 91 -0.19 -13.45 -16.25
CA ASN A 91 1.07 -12.94 -16.80
C ASN A 91 0.82 -11.96 -17.94
N SER A 92 1.74 -11.02 -18.16
CA SER A 92 1.66 -10.08 -19.30
C SER A 92 1.92 -10.83 -20.62
N ALA A 93 1.31 -10.36 -21.71
CA ALA A 93 1.50 -10.93 -23.05
C ALA A 93 2.95 -10.85 -23.55
N ARG A 94 3.81 -10.06 -22.89
CA ARG A 94 5.23 -9.97 -23.20
C ARG A 94 5.96 -11.29 -22.91
N VAL A 95 5.56 -12.03 -21.86
CA VAL A 95 6.15 -13.35 -21.54
C VAL A 95 6.01 -14.29 -22.74
N ASP A 96 4.82 -14.35 -23.35
CA ASP A 96 4.53 -15.20 -24.49
C ASP A 96 5.33 -14.77 -25.74
N SER A 97 5.58 -13.47 -25.91
CA SER A 97 6.34 -12.95 -27.06
C SER A 97 7.83 -13.29 -27.01
N LEU A 98 8.40 -13.51 -25.82
CA LEU A 98 9.79 -13.89 -25.61
C LEU A 98 10.02 -15.40 -25.67
N MET A 99 8.93 -16.18 -25.61
CA MET A 99 8.99 -17.63 -25.70
C MET A 99 9.10 -18.08 -27.18
N ARG A 100 10.16 -18.82 -27.51
CA ARG A 100 10.40 -19.40 -28.84
C ARG A 100 10.94 -20.81 -28.68
N ASP A 101 10.33 -21.76 -29.37
CA ASP A 101 10.77 -23.17 -29.34
C ASP A 101 10.88 -23.77 -27.92
N GLY A 102 9.97 -23.38 -27.01
CA GLY A 102 9.99 -23.82 -25.62
C GLY A 102 11.12 -23.25 -24.77
N LYS A 103 11.75 -22.16 -25.22
CA LYS A 103 12.85 -21.44 -24.53
C LYS A 103 12.52 -19.96 -24.45
N ILE A 104 12.97 -19.32 -23.39
CA ILE A 104 12.78 -17.87 -23.16
C ILE A 104 14.10 -17.16 -23.50
N TYR A 105 14.09 -16.34 -24.54
CA TYR A 105 15.22 -15.50 -24.91
C TYR A 105 15.10 -14.16 -24.19
N LEU A 106 15.86 -14.00 -23.12
CA LEU A 106 15.73 -12.88 -22.21
C LEU A 106 16.89 -11.89 -22.37
N SER A 107 16.58 -10.65 -22.77
CA SER A 107 17.51 -9.52 -22.61
C SER A 107 17.36 -8.87 -21.24
N ILE A 108 18.34 -8.12 -20.77
CA ILE A 108 18.24 -7.40 -19.50
C ILE A 108 17.15 -6.33 -19.57
N ASP A 109 16.99 -5.68 -20.72
CA ASP A 109 15.94 -4.67 -20.95
C ASP A 109 14.54 -5.31 -20.86
N ASP A 110 14.36 -6.51 -21.46
CA ASP A 110 13.11 -7.27 -21.34
C ASP A 110 12.88 -7.78 -19.91
N ALA A 111 13.94 -8.20 -19.21
CA ALA A 111 13.84 -8.63 -17.82
C ALA A 111 13.33 -7.49 -16.92
N VAL A 112 13.89 -6.29 -17.04
CA VAL A 112 13.42 -5.11 -16.30
C VAL A 112 12.00 -4.75 -16.71
N ALA A 113 11.65 -4.77 -18.00
CA ALA A 113 10.29 -4.49 -18.46
C ALA A 113 9.28 -5.49 -17.90
N LEU A 114 9.58 -6.80 -17.94
CA LEU A 114 8.73 -7.85 -17.35
C LEU A 114 8.57 -7.70 -15.84
N ALA A 115 9.65 -7.36 -15.13
CA ALA A 115 9.57 -7.11 -13.69
C ALA A 115 8.64 -5.93 -13.37
N LEU A 116 8.71 -4.83 -14.12
CA LEU A 116 7.81 -3.69 -13.95
C LEU A 116 6.33 -4.06 -14.22
N GLU A 117 6.06 -5.03 -15.11
CA GLU A 117 4.72 -5.47 -15.43
C GLU A 117 4.18 -6.55 -14.47
N ASN A 118 4.99 -7.53 -14.11
CA ASN A 118 4.53 -8.76 -13.47
C ASN A 118 4.98 -8.94 -12.01
N ASN A 119 6.01 -8.23 -11.54
CA ASN A 119 6.55 -8.47 -10.21
C ASN A 119 5.50 -8.20 -9.12
N LEU A 120 5.27 -9.20 -8.25
CA LEU A 120 4.25 -9.15 -7.21
C LEU A 120 4.58 -8.17 -6.08
N ASP A 121 5.85 -7.92 -5.81
CA ASP A 121 6.27 -6.93 -4.80
C ASP A 121 5.88 -5.50 -5.25
N LEU A 122 6.05 -5.20 -6.55
CA LEU A 122 5.56 -3.95 -7.14
C LEU A 122 4.03 -3.85 -7.14
N GLU A 123 3.34 -4.97 -7.42
CA GLU A 123 1.87 -5.00 -7.37
C GLU A 123 1.36 -4.68 -5.96
N ILE A 124 1.93 -5.30 -4.92
CA ILE A 124 1.61 -4.99 -3.53
C ILE A 124 1.88 -3.52 -3.21
N ALA A 125 3.01 -2.99 -3.67
CA ALA A 125 3.37 -1.59 -3.43
C ALA A 125 2.40 -0.60 -4.12
N ARG A 126 1.82 -0.94 -5.28
CA ARG A 126 0.79 -0.13 -5.97
C ARG A 126 -0.46 0.08 -5.10
N TYR A 127 -0.87 -0.93 -4.30
CA TYR A 127 -2.01 -0.77 -3.40
C TYR A 127 -1.79 0.30 -2.33
N ASN A 128 -0.54 0.53 -1.91
CA ASN A 128 -0.22 1.56 -0.91
C ASN A 128 -0.56 2.98 -1.40
N LEU A 129 -0.48 3.23 -2.72
CA LEU A 129 -0.88 4.52 -3.31
C LEU A 129 -2.39 4.77 -3.13
N ASN A 130 -3.21 3.74 -3.37
CA ASN A 130 -4.65 3.81 -3.21
C ASN A 130 -5.07 3.91 -1.74
N ILE A 131 -4.36 3.20 -0.83
CA ILE A 131 -4.57 3.29 0.61
C ILE A 131 -4.26 4.70 1.11
N ALA A 132 -3.17 5.33 0.63
CA ALA A 132 -2.85 6.71 0.96
C ALA A 132 -3.91 7.71 0.47
N ALA A 133 -4.50 7.47 -0.69
CA ALA A 133 -5.60 8.28 -1.21
C ALA A 133 -6.88 8.11 -0.36
N ALA A 134 -7.18 6.89 0.12
CA ALA A 134 -8.28 6.63 1.04
C ALA A 134 -8.08 7.31 2.40
N ASP A 135 -6.86 7.31 2.93
CA ASP A 135 -6.51 8.04 4.16
C ASP A 135 -6.69 9.56 4.00
N LEU A 136 -6.35 10.11 2.83
CA LEU A 136 -6.61 11.53 2.55
C LEU A 136 -8.12 11.82 2.52
N LEU A 137 -8.94 10.94 1.96
CA LEU A 137 -10.39 11.07 1.97
C LEU A 137 -10.93 11.06 3.41
N ARG A 138 -10.46 10.12 4.25
CA ARG A 138 -10.78 10.06 5.67
C ARG A 138 -10.38 11.33 6.42
N ALA A 139 -9.18 11.86 6.15
CA ALA A 139 -8.72 13.11 6.78
C ALA A 139 -9.57 14.33 6.36
N ARG A 140 -10.08 14.37 5.12
CA ARG A 140 -10.98 15.42 4.63
C ARG A 140 -12.33 15.44 5.35
N SER A 141 -12.81 14.30 5.83
CA SER A 141 -14.01 14.22 6.68
C SER A 141 -13.78 14.64 8.14
N GLY A 142 -12.55 14.97 8.52
CA GLY A 142 -12.16 15.29 9.90
C GLY A 142 -11.72 14.07 10.72
N GLY A 143 -11.66 12.87 10.11
CA GLY A 143 -11.15 11.66 10.75
C GLY A 143 -9.63 11.70 10.96
N SER A 144 -9.14 10.94 11.95
CA SER A 144 -7.70 10.70 12.11
C SER A 144 -7.19 9.81 10.97
N ILE A 145 -5.95 10.02 10.57
CA ILE A 145 -5.26 9.15 9.60
C ILE A 145 -4.99 7.78 10.21
N LEU A 146 -5.03 6.72 9.38
CA LEU A 146 -4.65 5.36 9.78
C LEU A 146 -3.18 5.08 9.49
N GLY A 147 -2.63 5.75 8.49
CA GLY A 147 -1.26 5.58 8.02
C GLY A 147 -1.12 4.52 6.93
N VAL A 148 -0.07 4.62 6.15
CA VAL A 148 0.27 3.70 5.06
C VAL A 148 1.60 3.05 5.36
N ASN A 149 1.77 1.80 4.96
CA ASN A 149 3.07 1.15 5.03
C ASN A 149 3.95 1.68 3.89
N THR A 150 5.05 2.34 4.26
CA THR A 150 6.07 2.87 3.33
C THR A 150 7.32 1.99 3.28
N GLY A 151 7.29 0.82 3.92
CA GLY A 151 8.37 -0.16 3.87
C GLY A 151 8.51 -0.82 2.51
N ILE A 152 9.76 -1.16 2.15
CA ILE A 152 10.05 -1.93 0.94
C ILE A 152 9.45 -3.33 1.08
N VAL A 153 8.72 -3.77 0.07
CA VAL A 153 8.21 -5.14 -0.05
C VAL A 153 9.29 -5.98 -0.73
N GLN A 154 9.79 -7.01 -0.06
CA GLN A 154 10.81 -7.93 -0.57
C GLN A 154 10.43 -9.36 -0.23
N ASN A 155 9.43 -9.89 -0.93
CA ASN A 155 8.96 -11.26 -0.75
C ASN A 155 9.42 -12.17 -1.90
N THR A 156 9.84 -11.60 -3.03
CA THR A 156 10.37 -12.35 -4.17
C THR A 156 11.75 -12.91 -3.84
N PRO A 157 11.96 -14.24 -3.85
CA PRO A 157 13.26 -14.85 -3.60
C PRO A 157 14.29 -14.49 -4.68
N GLY A 158 15.52 -14.19 -4.27
CA GLY A 158 16.63 -13.86 -5.15
C GLY A 158 17.09 -12.41 -5.04
N GLY A 159 18.31 -12.09 -5.44
CA GLY A 159 18.87 -10.73 -5.58
C GLY A 159 19.05 -9.89 -4.31
N GLY A 160 18.58 -10.32 -3.16
CA GLY A 160 18.80 -9.60 -1.89
C GLY A 160 20.09 -10.02 -1.18
N VAL A 161 20.65 -9.13 -0.36
CA VAL A 161 21.80 -9.42 0.52
C VAL A 161 21.36 -10.50 1.54
N GLY A 162 21.60 -11.78 1.22
CA GLY A 162 21.26 -12.89 2.12
C GLY A 162 20.74 -14.16 1.47
N GLY A 163 20.51 -14.22 0.16
CA GLY A 163 20.10 -15.46 -0.52
C GLY A 163 18.67 -15.92 -0.20
N LEU A 164 18.36 -17.20 -0.36
CA LEU A 164 17.06 -17.88 -0.26
C LEU A 164 16.21 -17.65 1.04
N GLY A 165 16.53 -16.69 1.83
CA GLY A 165 15.83 -16.37 3.08
C GLY A 165 15.68 -14.89 3.27
N GLY A 166 15.11 -14.16 2.28
CA GLY A 166 14.78 -12.77 2.44
C GLY A 166 13.99 -12.57 3.74
N THR A 167 14.65 -12.15 4.81
CA THR A 167 13.95 -11.65 5.98
C THR A 167 13.14 -10.47 5.48
N VAL A 168 11.84 -10.54 5.66
CA VAL A 168 10.94 -9.39 5.49
C VAL A 168 11.57 -8.22 6.23
N GLY A 169 12.33 -7.40 5.48
CA GLY A 169 12.92 -6.20 6.01
C GLY A 169 11.75 -5.31 6.40
N SER A 170 11.47 -5.25 7.70
CA SER A 170 10.54 -4.27 8.22
C SER A 170 11.05 -2.91 7.75
N GLY A 171 10.36 -2.35 6.76
CA GLY A 171 10.70 -1.09 6.12
C GLY A 171 10.94 0.01 7.15
N THR A 172 11.96 0.79 6.91
CA THR A 172 12.31 1.96 7.68
C THR A 172 11.23 3.02 7.49
N GLY A 173 10.16 3.00 8.23
CA GLY A 173 9.31 4.17 8.27
C GLY A 173 7.84 3.98 7.94
N GLY A 174 7.23 2.91 8.39
CA GLY A 174 5.78 2.90 8.46
C GLY A 174 5.31 4.01 9.42
N THR A 175 4.64 5.04 8.91
CA THR A 175 3.86 5.97 9.74
C THR A 175 2.58 5.26 10.20
N THR A 176 2.73 4.10 10.85
CA THR A 176 1.59 3.45 11.48
C THR A 176 1.18 4.24 12.70
N VAL A 177 0.11 4.99 12.56
CA VAL A 177 -0.61 5.53 13.71
C VAL A 177 -1.37 4.37 14.33
N ALA A 178 -0.68 3.58 15.16
CA ALA A 178 -1.39 2.66 16.03
C ALA A 178 -2.14 3.51 17.05
N ALA A 179 -3.45 3.51 16.96
CA ALA A 179 -4.30 4.12 17.96
C ALA A 179 -3.96 3.49 19.33
N GLY A 180 -3.21 4.22 20.17
CA GLY A 180 -3.01 3.92 21.58
C GLY A 180 -1.87 2.99 21.98
N GLY A 181 -0.97 2.56 21.09
CA GLY A 181 0.17 1.70 21.44
C GLY A 181 1.51 2.38 21.19
N ALA A 182 2.34 2.54 22.24
CA ALA A 182 3.75 2.85 22.09
C ALA A 182 4.48 1.61 21.55
N GLY A 183 4.44 1.42 20.19
CA GLY A 183 5.25 0.41 19.54
C GLY A 183 6.70 0.87 19.41
N THR A 184 7.65 -0.03 19.61
CA THR A 184 9.05 0.21 19.23
C THR A 184 9.12 0.24 17.72
N GLY A 185 9.32 1.42 17.11
CA GLY A 185 9.60 1.55 15.70
C GLY A 185 10.87 0.79 15.32
N THR A 186 10.91 0.30 14.09
CA THR A 186 12.14 -0.26 13.53
C THR A 186 13.28 0.75 13.65
N ASN A 187 14.46 0.28 13.99
CA ASN A 187 15.66 1.11 14.23
C ASN A 187 15.64 2.02 15.47
N GLY A 188 14.92 1.64 16.54
CA GLY A 188 14.96 2.35 17.84
C GLY A 188 14.23 3.71 17.86
N LEU A 189 13.53 4.07 16.79
CA LEU A 189 12.65 5.23 16.76
C LEU A 189 11.30 4.88 17.40
N VAL A 190 10.79 5.79 18.22
CA VAL A 190 9.44 5.67 18.77
C VAL A 190 8.44 5.84 17.62
N SER A 191 7.49 4.91 17.52
CA SER A 191 6.36 5.05 16.60
C SER A 191 5.64 6.36 16.89
N SER A 192 5.49 7.23 15.89
CA SER A 192 4.90 8.54 16.10
C SER A 192 3.43 8.44 16.48
N THR A 193 3.06 9.15 17.53
CA THR A 193 1.66 9.31 17.96
C THR A 193 1.02 10.51 17.27
N LEU A 194 1.13 10.61 15.95
CA LEU A 194 0.46 11.63 15.14
C LEU A 194 -1.05 11.56 15.34
N GLY A 195 -1.59 12.22 16.28
CA GLY A 195 -3.03 12.15 16.62
C GLY A 195 -3.34 12.81 17.95
N ILE A 196 -2.32 13.08 18.75
CA ILE A 196 -2.46 13.81 20.01
C ILE A 196 -2.66 15.29 19.70
N GLY A 197 -3.56 15.94 20.41
CA GLY A 197 -3.88 17.36 20.24
C GLY A 197 -5.37 17.65 20.46
N ALA A 198 -5.81 18.87 20.17
CA ALA A 198 -7.20 19.24 20.31
C ALA A 198 -8.10 18.34 19.45
N PRO A 199 -9.24 17.83 19.99
CA PRO A 199 -10.17 17.01 19.22
C PRO A 199 -10.71 17.82 18.04
N ILE A 200 -10.87 17.15 16.90
CA ILE A 200 -11.44 17.73 15.67
C ILE A 200 -12.86 17.21 15.52
N THR A 201 -13.82 18.11 15.33
CA THR A 201 -15.20 17.74 14.97
C THR A 201 -15.25 17.28 13.52
N SER A 202 -16.13 16.33 13.20
CA SER A 202 -16.35 15.89 11.83
C SER A 202 -16.69 17.08 10.92
N PHE A 203 -16.06 17.12 9.74
CA PHE A 203 -16.40 18.14 8.73
C PHE A 203 -17.56 17.69 7.85
N ASP A 204 -17.82 16.38 7.81
CA ASP A 204 -19.00 15.86 7.14
C ASP A 204 -20.23 16.12 7.98
N PRO A 205 -21.36 16.56 7.38
CA PRO A 205 -22.60 16.75 8.08
C PRO A 205 -23.15 15.41 8.58
N VAL A 206 -23.56 15.39 9.85
CA VAL A 206 -24.19 14.23 10.49
C VAL A 206 -25.62 14.59 10.87
N LEU A 207 -26.58 13.82 10.40
CA LEU A 207 -27.98 13.88 10.81
C LEU A 207 -28.26 12.70 11.74
N THR A 208 -28.68 13.01 12.95
CA THR A 208 -29.08 12.02 13.97
C THR A 208 -30.58 12.12 14.19
N GLY A 209 -31.28 10.98 14.18
CA GLY A 209 -32.67 10.87 14.52
C GLY A 209 -32.85 9.93 15.70
N THR A 210 -33.54 10.38 16.77
CA THR A 210 -33.83 9.58 17.95
C THR A 210 -35.34 9.51 18.13
N PHE A 211 -35.88 8.30 18.19
CA PHE A 211 -37.28 8.04 18.51
C PHE A 211 -37.30 7.21 19.76
N GLN A 212 -37.95 7.73 20.81
CA GLN A 212 -38.00 7.08 22.10
C GLN A 212 -39.46 7.04 22.60
N LEU A 213 -39.82 5.91 23.19
CA LEU A 213 -41.05 5.70 23.92
C LEU A 213 -40.66 5.41 25.36
N ASP A 214 -41.08 6.28 26.26
CA ASP A 214 -40.78 6.16 27.67
C ASP A 214 -42.08 6.09 28.48
N LYS A 215 -42.13 5.16 29.43
CA LYS A 215 -43.20 5.02 30.38
C LYS A 215 -42.57 5.07 31.77
N ASP A 216 -42.85 6.17 32.47
CA ASP A 216 -42.37 6.41 33.82
C ASP A 216 -43.52 6.41 34.80
N GLU A 217 -43.37 5.67 35.89
CA GLU A 217 -44.31 5.65 37.01
C GLU A 217 -43.55 6.01 38.27
N THR A 218 -43.80 7.22 38.79
CA THR A 218 -43.09 7.76 39.94
C THR A 218 -44.02 7.90 41.12
N GLU A 219 -43.70 7.34 42.29
CA GLU A 219 -44.42 7.58 43.51
C GLU A 219 -44.25 9.03 43.97
N SER A 220 -45.37 9.71 44.20
CA SER A 220 -45.32 11.09 44.65
C SER A 220 -45.34 11.17 46.16
N THR A 221 -44.33 11.78 46.74
CA THR A 221 -44.25 12.11 48.16
C THR A 221 -44.77 13.51 48.49
N SER A 222 -45.25 14.26 47.49
CA SER A 222 -45.74 15.61 47.64
C SER A 222 -47.18 15.60 48.16
N PRO A 223 -47.48 16.31 49.25
CA PRO A 223 -48.84 16.43 49.75
C PRO A 223 -49.79 17.23 48.83
N PHE A 224 -49.19 17.88 47.79
CA PHE A 224 -49.94 18.59 46.76
C PHE A 224 -50.18 17.75 45.50
N SER A 225 -49.72 16.53 45.48
CA SER A 225 -49.96 15.61 44.36
C SER A 225 -51.31 14.95 44.53
N PRO A 226 -52.24 15.11 43.59
CA PRO A 226 -53.55 14.53 43.69
C PRO A 226 -53.60 13.02 43.48
N VAL A 227 -52.49 12.46 42.99
CA VAL A 227 -52.33 11.02 42.73
C VAL A 227 -51.09 10.48 43.44
N PRO A 228 -51.19 9.31 44.11
CA PRO A 228 -50.05 8.72 44.81
C PRO A 228 -48.95 8.24 43.87
N VAL A 229 -49.32 7.81 42.66
CA VAL A 229 -48.38 7.40 41.60
C VAL A 229 -48.66 8.25 40.35
N VAL A 230 -47.67 9.02 39.95
CA VAL A 230 -47.72 9.79 38.71
C VAL A 230 -47.21 8.90 37.57
N ALA A 231 -48.10 8.55 36.67
CA ALA A 231 -47.75 7.80 35.45
C ALA A 231 -47.60 8.78 34.27
N GLN A 232 -46.47 8.69 33.57
CA GLN A 232 -46.19 9.50 32.40
C GLN A 232 -45.78 8.60 31.23
N ASN A 233 -46.37 8.84 30.07
CA ASN A 233 -45.91 8.23 28.83
C ASN A 233 -45.40 9.35 27.93
N THR A 234 -44.10 9.29 27.62
CA THR A 234 -43.41 10.30 26.80
C THR A 234 -43.00 9.67 25.47
N TYR A 235 -43.44 10.28 24.41
CA TYR A 235 -42.96 9.96 23.04
C TYR A 235 -42.09 11.10 22.60
N THR A 236 -40.80 10.80 22.25
CA THR A 236 -39.88 11.79 21.76
C THR A 236 -39.49 11.47 20.33
N ALA A 237 -39.33 12.50 19.50
CA ALA A 237 -38.83 12.42 18.15
C ALA A 237 -37.87 13.60 17.92
N ASP A 238 -36.59 13.33 18.10
CA ASP A 238 -35.54 14.33 18.07
C ASP A 238 -34.68 14.15 16.85
N PHE A 239 -34.40 15.25 16.16
CA PHE A 239 -33.49 15.31 15.01
C PHE A 239 -32.39 16.32 15.31
N ALA A 240 -31.15 15.91 15.09
CA ALA A 240 -30.00 16.79 15.23
C ALA A 240 -29.12 16.75 14.01
N TYR A 241 -28.77 17.91 13.51
CA TYR A 241 -27.78 18.12 12.45
C TYR A 241 -26.53 18.72 13.07
N THR A 242 -25.36 18.13 12.81
CA THR A 242 -24.08 18.63 13.33
C THR A 242 -23.06 18.67 12.20
N GLN A 243 -22.36 19.79 12.06
CA GLN A 243 -21.28 19.97 11.10
C GLN A 243 -20.14 20.80 11.70
N GLY A 244 -18.92 20.29 11.60
CA GLY A 244 -17.70 21.02 11.94
C GLY A 244 -17.14 21.76 10.74
N PHE A 245 -16.32 22.79 11.01
CA PHE A 245 -15.64 23.59 9.99
C PHE A 245 -14.13 23.60 10.22
N GLN A 246 -13.38 23.65 9.13
CA GLN A 246 -11.90 23.57 9.14
C GLN A 246 -11.22 24.71 9.91
N TRP A 247 -11.90 25.79 10.20
CA TRP A 247 -11.39 26.91 11.00
C TRP A 247 -11.66 26.78 12.52
N GLY A 248 -12.27 25.66 12.96
CA GLY A 248 -12.58 25.40 14.37
C GLY A 248 -13.94 25.90 14.82
N GLY A 249 -14.85 26.18 13.90
CA GLY A 249 -16.26 26.40 14.15
C GLY A 249 -17.08 25.12 14.09
N ALA A 250 -18.28 25.09 14.69
CA ALA A 250 -19.26 24.03 14.52
C ALA A 250 -20.67 24.60 14.49
N LEU A 251 -21.52 24.04 13.65
CA LEU A 251 -22.95 24.34 13.56
C LEU A 251 -23.72 23.13 14.02
N THR A 252 -24.64 23.33 14.97
CA THR A 252 -25.60 22.32 15.43
C THR A 252 -27.01 22.85 15.23
N GLY A 253 -27.85 22.10 14.53
CA GLY A 253 -29.28 22.35 14.43
C GLY A 253 -30.03 21.20 15.14
N ALA A 254 -30.85 21.51 16.12
CA ALA A 254 -31.66 20.52 16.80
C ALA A 254 -33.14 20.83 16.58
N PHE A 255 -33.93 19.80 16.38
CA PHE A 255 -35.38 19.86 16.30
C PHE A 255 -35.94 18.73 17.15
N ASN A 256 -36.48 19.09 18.31
CA ASN A 256 -36.97 18.15 19.32
C ASN A 256 -38.47 18.22 19.42
N ASN A 257 -39.13 17.07 19.52
CA ASN A 257 -40.57 16.97 19.65
C ASN A 257 -40.90 15.98 20.75
N THR A 258 -41.85 16.39 21.61
CA THR A 258 -42.31 15.57 22.70
C THR A 258 -43.85 15.50 22.70
N HIS A 259 -44.37 14.32 22.99
CA HIS A 259 -45.76 14.06 23.25
C HIS A 259 -45.86 13.37 24.61
N LEU A 260 -46.38 14.10 25.61
CA LEU A 260 -46.44 13.65 26.98
C LEU A 260 -47.90 13.44 27.37
N THR A 261 -48.23 12.26 27.85
CA THR A 261 -49.53 11.98 28.52
C THR A 261 -49.25 11.66 29.97
N THR A 262 -50.06 12.22 30.85
CA THR A 262 -49.94 12.01 32.30
C THR A 262 -51.30 11.85 32.97
N ASN A 263 -51.33 11.11 34.08
CA ASN A 263 -52.50 11.01 34.97
C ASN A 263 -52.54 12.10 36.04
N ASN A 264 -51.55 13.02 36.02
CA ASN A 264 -51.48 14.10 36.99
C ASN A 264 -52.60 15.15 36.72
N THR A 265 -53.54 15.29 37.64
CA THR A 265 -54.66 16.24 37.50
C THR A 265 -54.24 17.70 37.70
N THR A 266 -52.97 17.98 38.12
CA THR A 266 -52.45 19.37 38.14
C THR A 266 -51.89 19.79 36.82
N SER A 267 -51.68 18.87 35.86
CA SER A 267 -51.22 19.17 34.52
C SER A 267 -52.35 19.85 33.72
N LEU A 268 -52.05 21.02 33.15
CA LEU A 268 -52.98 21.79 32.33
C LEU A 268 -53.36 21.11 31.02
N LEU A 269 -52.39 20.38 30.44
CA LEU A 269 -52.51 19.72 29.15
C LEU A 269 -52.25 18.22 29.30
N THR A 270 -53.09 17.37 28.72
CA THR A 270 -52.89 15.94 28.57
C THR A 270 -53.69 15.41 27.35
N PRO A 271 -53.05 15.01 26.26
CA PRO A 271 -51.61 15.04 26.00
C PRO A 271 -51.03 16.46 25.89
N GLN A 272 -49.80 16.65 26.34
CA GLN A 272 -49.03 17.85 26.12
C GLN A 272 -48.12 17.61 24.88
N LEU A 273 -48.14 18.53 23.94
CA LEU A 273 -47.30 18.54 22.76
C LEU A 273 -46.25 19.62 22.91
N GLY A 274 -45.00 19.24 22.82
CA GLY A 274 -43.85 20.16 22.79
C GLY A 274 -43.11 20.06 21.50
N SER A 275 -42.71 21.19 20.91
CA SER A 275 -41.82 21.22 19.79
C SER A 275 -40.85 22.38 19.97
N ASN A 276 -39.56 22.14 19.74
CA ASN A 276 -38.56 23.20 19.70
C ASN A 276 -37.55 22.97 18.57
N PHE A 277 -37.05 24.04 18.02
CA PHE A 277 -35.85 24.02 17.21
C PHE A 277 -34.80 24.94 17.81
N GLN A 278 -33.54 24.60 17.63
CA GLN A 278 -32.40 25.45 18.01
C GLN A 278 -31.28 25.30 17.02
N PHE A 279 -30.84 26.40 16.43
CA PHE A 279 -29.58 26.48 15.72
C PHE A 279 -28.52 27.08 16.63
N ARG A 280 -27.41 26.40 16.80
CA ARG A 280 -26.29 26.84 17.60
C ARG A 280 -25.01 26.84 16.78
N PHE A 281 -24.36 27.99 16.68
CA PHE A 281 -23.04 28.13 16.12
C PHE A 281 -22.04 28.31 17.25
N THR A 282 -20.94 27.54 17.22
CA THR A 282 -19.84 27.64 18.19
C THR A 282 -18.54 27.87 17.45
N GLN A 283 -17.70 28.76 17.99
CA GLN A 283 -16.39 29.09 17.44
C GLN A 283 -15.32 29.06 18.51
N ASN A 284 -14.32 28.22 18.32
CA ASN A 284 -13.13 28.24 19.17
C ASN A 284 -12.32 29.50 18.89
N LEU A 285 -11.86 30.22 19.95
CA LEU A 285 -11.13 31.46 19.84
C LEU A 285 -9.64 31.34 20.25
N LEU A 286 -9.29 30.33 21.07
CA LEU A 286 -7.91 30.02 21.50
C LEU A 286 -7.51 28.60 21.10
N GLN A 287 -7.73 27.62 21.97
CA GLN A 287 -7.47 26.22 21.64
C GLN A 287 -8.35 25.79 20.48
N GLY A 288 -7.75 25.23 19.41
CA GLY A 288 -8.50 24.79 18.24
C GLY A 288 -8.93 25.93 17.30
N PHE A 289 -8.43 27.16 17.48
CA PHE A 289 -8.69 28.27 16.57
C PHE A 289 -7.79 28.19 15.32
N GLY A 290 -8.42 28.46 14.17
CA GLY A 290 -7.72 28.58 12.89
C GLY A 290 -7.56 27.25 12.13
N PHE A 291 -7.02 27.34 10.93
CA PHE A 291 -6.92 26.20 10.01
C PHE A 291 -5.85 25.18 10.45
N LEU A 292 -4.72 25.61 11.02
CA LEU A 292 -3.59 24.70 11.26
C LEU A 292 -3.93 23.56 12.22
N PRO A 293 -4.49 23.79 13.43
CA PRO A 293 -4.83 22.70 14.35
C PRO A 293 -5.94 21.80 13.81
N ASN A 294 -6.91 22.36 13.06
CA ASN A 294 -8.08 21.61 12.59
C ASN A 294 -7.80 20.86 11.27
N THR A 295 -6.94 21.37 10.40
CA THR A 295 -6.58 20.69 9.13
C THR A 295 -5.27 19.92 9.22
N ARG A 296 -4.70 19.70 10.42
CA ARG A 296 -3.43 18.99 10.59
C ARG A 296 -3.45 17.61 9.93
N PHE A 297 -4.52 16.83 10.12
CA PHE A 297 -4.64 15.49 9.52
C PHE A 297 -4.73 15.54 7.99
N ILE A 298 -5.40 16.54 7.42
CA ILE A 298 -5.45 16.74 5.96
C ILE A 298 -4.04 17.03 5.41
N ARG A 299 -3.27 17.87 6.10
CA ARG A 299 -1.90 18.21 5.69
C ARG A 299 -0.96 17.02 5.82
N ILE A 300 -1.03 16.31 6.95
CA ILE A 300 -0.23 15.11 7.17
C ILE A 300 -0.63 14.01 6.18
N ALA A 301 -1.94 13.82 5.89
CA ALA A 301 -2.38 12.84 4.89
C ALA A 301 -1.91 13.19 3.47
N LYS A 302 -1.82 14.48 3.11
CA LYS A 302 -1.20 14.92 1.85
C LYS A 302 0.28 14.58 1.80
N ASN A 303 1.01 14.86 2.88
CA ASN A 303 2.41 14.49 3.00
C ASN A 303 2.59 12.95 2.95
N ASN A 304 1.72 12.18 3.61
CA ASN A 304 1.76 10.72 3.56
C ASN A 304 1.49 10.17 2.15
N ARG A 305 0.61 10.82 1.39
CA ARG A 305 0.42 10.46 -0.02
C ARG A 305 1.69 10.71 -0.84
N GLU A 306 2.33 11.87 -0.64
CA GLU A 306 3.61 12.19 -1.28
C GLU A 306 4.71 11.21 -0.85
N ILE A 307 4.76 10.86 0.44
CA ILE A 307 5.66 9.80 0.95
C ILE A 307 5.38 8.46 0.25
N SER A 308 4.12 8.10 0.05
CA SER A 308 3.75 6.85 -0.64
C SER A 308 4.21 6.85 -2.10
N ASP A 309 4.12 7.98 -2.81
CA ASP A 309 4.64 8.12 -4.17
C ASP A 309 6.17 7.94 -4.20
N VAL A 310 6.88 8.54 -3.23
CA VAL A 310 8.34 8.42 -3.08
C VAL A 310 8.75 6.99 -2.67
N ALA A 311 8.02 6.37 -1.75
CA ALA A 311 8.25 4.99 -1.33
C ALA A 311 8.01 4.00 -2.47
N PHE A 312 7.02 4.25 -3.32
CA PHE A 312 6.81 3.46 -4.53
C PHE A 312 7.98 3.62 -5.53
N ARG A 313 8.52 4.84 -5.70
CA ARG A 313 9.75 5.05 -6.48
C ARG A 313 10.92 4.26 -5.91
N LEU A 314 11.09 4.23 -4.60
CA LEU A 314 12.12 3.44 -3.93
C LEU A 314 11.92 1.94 -4.15
N GLN A 315 10.66 1.46 -4.13
CA GLN A 315 10.32 0.08 -4.46
C GLN A 315 10.72 -0.28 -5.89
N ILE A 316 10.46 0.59 -6.87
CA ILE A 316 10.88 0.38 -8.25
C ILE A 316 12.41 0.27 -8.33
N ILE A 317 13.14 1.22 -7.72
CA ILE A 317 14.62 1.21 -7.70
C ILE A 317 15.13 -0.12 -7.13
N THR A 318 14.60 -0.56 -5.99
CA THR A 318 15.02 -1.80 -5.34
C THR A 318 14.69 -3.03 -6.19
N THR A 319 13.52 -3.05 -6.83
CA THR A 319 13.13 -4.17 -7.69
C THR A 319 14.00 -4.22 -8.95
N VAL A 320 14.29 -3.08 -9.59
CA VAL A 320 15.16 -3.02 -10.78
C VAL A 320 16.57 -3.45 -10.42
N ASP A 321 17.17 -2.92 -9.35
CA ASP A 321 18.45 -3.35 -8.80
C ASP A 321 18.50 -4.87 -8.58
N GLN A 322 17.49 -5.43 -7.95
CA GLN A 322 17.37 -6.87 -7.69
C GLN A 322 17.32 -7.67 -9.01
N ILE A 323 16.51 -7.26 -9.97
CA ILE A 323 16.36 -7.95 -11.27
C ILE A 323 17.66 -7.89 -12.08
N GLU A 324 18.31 -6.73 -12.14
CA GLU A 324 19.59 -6.60 -12.85
C GLU A 324 20.68 -7.47 -12.20
N ASN A 325 20.76 -7.51 -10.88
CA ASN A 325 21.67 -8.38 -10.15
C ASN A 325 21.40 -9.88 -10.43
N MET A 326 20.11 -10.29 -10.41
CA MET A 326 19.70 -11.66 -10.74
C MET A 326 20.00 -12.02 -12.19
N TYR A 327 19.83 -11.07 -13.11
CA TYR A 327 20.16 -11.27 -14.51
C TYR A 327 21.65 -11.56 -14.71
N TRP A 328 22.55 -10.80 -14.06
CA TRP A 328 23.98 -11.04 -14.13
C TRP A 328 24.40 -12.34 -13.43
N ASP A 329 23.67 -12.78 -12.38
CA ASP A 329 23.87 -14.12 -11.80
C ASP A 329 23.45 -15.23 -12.76
N LEU A 330 22.36 -15.05 -13.52
CA LEU A 330 21.94 -15.97 -14.58
C LEU A 330 22.98 -16.04 -15.70
N VAL A 331 23.49 -14.88 -16.17
CA VAL A 331 24.55 -14.80 -17.18
C VAL A 331 25.82 -15.53 -16.70
N TYR A 332 26.23 -15.29 -15.45
CA TYR A 332 27.36 -15.99 -14.84
C TYR A 332 27.14 -17.51 -14.81
N ALA A 333 25.98 -17.98 -14.33
CA ALA A 333 25.67 -19.41 -14.24
C ALA A 333 25.66 -20.06 -15.64
N TYR A 334 25.09 -19.38 -16.65
CA TYR A 334 25.05 -19.84 -18.03
C TYR A 334 26.44 -19.98 -18.62
N GLU A 335 27.30 -18.96 -18.49
CA GLU A 335 28.67 -18.98 -18.98
C GLU A 335 29.51 -20.05 -18.26
N ASN A 336 29.33 -20.20 -16.95
CA ASN A 336 30.06 -21.20 -16.17
C ASN A 336 29.73 -22.63 -16.62
N VAL A 337 28.48 -22.94 -16.96
CA VAL A 337 28.10 -24.25 -17.54
C VAL A 337 28.85 -24.47 -18.86
N ARG A 338 28.96 -23.44 -19.73
CA ARG A 338 29.71 -23.54 -20.96
C ARG A 338 31.19 -23.86 -20.72
N VAL A 339 31.84 -23.15 -19.80
CA VAL A 339 33.22 -23.37 -19.41
C VAL A 339 33.43 -24.80 -18.88
N GLN A 340 32.53 -25.31 -18.02
CA GLN A 340 32.62 -26.68 -17.51
C GLN A 340 32.38 -27.74 -18.59
N GLN A 341 31.49 -27.47 -19.56
CA GLN A 341 31.24 -28.36 -20.69
C GLN A 341 32.45 -28.46 -21.62
N GLU A 342 33.08 -27.32 -21.93
CA GLU A 342 34.30 -27.29 -22.73
C GLU A 342 35.43 -28.01 -22.01
N SER A 343 35.58 -27.82 -20.68
CA SER A 343 36.56 -28.55 -19.87
C SER A 343 36.36 -30.07 -19.90
N LEU A 344 35.10 -30.52 -19.71
CA LEU A 344 34.79 -31.94 -19.76
C LEU A 344 35.12 -32.56 -21.15
N THR A 345 34.78 -31.83 -22.24
CA THR A 345 35.11 -32.26 -23.62
C THR A 345 36.61 -32.41 -23.81
N TYR A 346 37.39 -31.46 -23.30
CA TYR A 346 38.84 -31.48 -23.32
C TYR A 346 39.42 -32.65 -22.50
N ALA A 347 38.92 -32.87 -21.27
CA ALA A 347 39.34 -33.96 -20.41
C ALA A 347 39.01 -35.34 -21.01
N GLN A 348 37.84 -35.50 -21.65
CA GLN A 348 37.50 -36.73 -22.38
C GLN A 348 38.45 -37.04 -23.50
N LYS A 349 38.78 -36.03 -24.34
CA LYS A 349 39.77 -36.19 -25.40
C LYS A 349 41.15 -36.57 -24.86
N ALA A 350 41.57 -35.92 -23.75
CA ALA A 350 42.85 -36.25 -23.11
C ALA A 350 42.87 -37.67 -22.52
N LEU A 351 41.74 -38.18 -22.01
CA LEU A 351 41.61 -39.57 -21.57
C LEU A 351 41.73 -40.55 -22.72
N ASP A 352 41.11 -40.26 -23.87
CA ASP A 352 41.15 -41.13 -25.03
C ASP A 352 42.58 -41.18 -25.61
N ASP A 353 43.26 -40.02 -25.69
CA ASP A 353 44.68 -39.92 -26.09
C ASP A 353 45.59 -40.72 -25.14
N ALA A 354 45.38 -40.63 -23.82
CA ALA A 354 46.14 -41.39 -22.82
C ALA A 354 45.91 -42.90 -22.94
N ARG A 355 44.68 -43.33 -23.24
CA ARG A 355 44.34 -44.76 -23.49
C ARG A 355 45.08 -45.27 -24.72
N HIS A 356 45.09 -44.53 -25.84
CA HIS A 356 45.82 -44.92 -27.05
C HIS A 356 47.32 -45.02 -26.80
N GLN A 357 47.89 -44.03 -26.11
CA GLN A 357 49.31 -44.05 -25.76
C GLN A 357 49.70 -45.19 -24.82
N ALA A 358 48.85 -45.53 -23.87
CA ALA A 358 49.09 -46.68 -22.97
C ALA A 358 49.01 -48.02 -23.73
N GLN A 359 48.10 -48.15 -24.71
CA GLN A 359 48.00 -49.37 -25.58
C GLN A 359 49.26 -49.58 -26.43
N VAL A 360 49.82 -48.47 -26.89
CA VAL A 360 51.12 -48.50 -27.70
C VAL A 360 52.35 -48.62 -26.79
N GLY A 361 52.16 -48.49 -25.42
CA GLY A 361 53.21 -48.65 -24.44
C GLY A 361 54.09 -47.38 -24.25
N THR A 362 53.61 -46.21 -24.72
CA THR A 362 54.34 -44.92 -24.62
C THR A 362 54.15 -44.22 -23.29
N VAL A 363 53.05 -44.55 -22.54
CA VAL A 363 52.79 -43.97 -21.23
C VAL A 363 52.41 -45.09 -20.20
N PRO A 364 52.74 -44.88 -18.90
CA PRO A 364 52.38 -45.79 -17.85
C PRO A 364 50.86 -45.85 -17.63
N PRO A 365 50.25 -47.01 -17.25
CA PRO A 365 48.81 -47.14 -17.01
C PRO A 365 48.26 -46.18 -15.95
N ILE A 366 49.08 -45.72 -14.99
CA ILE A 366 48.70 -44.75 -13.97
C ILE A 366 48.27 -43.42 -14.56
N GLN A 367 48.78 -43.03 -15.75
CA GLN A 367 48.33 -41.80 -16.42
C GLN A 367 46.88 -41.89 -16.93
N VAL A 368 46.44 -43.07 -17.36
CA VAL A 368 45.05 -43.31 -17.75
C VAL A 368 44.14 -43.17 -16.54
N VAL A 369 44.55 -43.68 -15.37
CA VAL A 369 43.78 -43.53 -14.13
C VAL A 369 43.69 -42.05 -13.67
N SER A 370 44.79 -41.32 -13.84
CA SER A 370 44.81 -39.86 -13.54
C SER A 370 43.85 -39.09 -14.46
N ALA A 371 43.90 -39.33 -15.78
CA ALA A 371 43.02 -38.72 -16.77
C ALA A 371 41.52 -39.09 -16.49
N GLN A 372 41.26 -40.35 -16.12
CA GLN A 372 39.93 -40.82 -15.75
C GLN A 372 39.41 -40.10 -14.49
N SER A 373 40.27 -39.86 -13.48
CA SER A 373 39.91 -39.06 -12.28
C SER A 373 39.57 -37.61 -12.66
N THR A 374 40.28 -37.00 -13.59
CA THR A 374 40.00 -35.64 -14.09
C THR A 374 38.64 -35.59 -14.76
N VAL A 375 38.33 -36.54 -15.66
CA VAL A 375 37.02 -36.62 -16.30
C VAL A 375 35.88 -36.74 -15.26
N ALA A 376 36.05 -37.58 -14.22
CA ALA A 376 35.07 -37.73 -13.19
C ALA A 376 34.83 -36.43 -12.36
N THR A 377 35.94 -35.70 -12.08
CA THR A 377 35.89 -34.40 -11.40
C THR A 377 35.18 -33.34 -12.26
N ASP A 378 35.51 -33.26 -13.55
CA ASP A 378 34.89 -32.28 -14.45
C ASP A 378 33.42 -32.62 -14.71
N GLN A 379 33.05 -33.90 -14.72
CA GLN A 379 31.67 -34.31 -14.80
C GLN A 379 30.86 -33.91 -13.56
N GLN A 380 31.44 -34.05 -12.37
CA GLN A 380 30.82 -33.55 -11.13
C GLN A 380 30.64 -32.04 -11.16
N ASN A 381 31.67 -31.28 -11.56
CA ASN A 381 31.62 -29.82 -11.67
C ASN A 381 30.55 -29.35 -12.66
N LEU A 382 30.42 -30.03 -13.80
CA LEU A 382 29.36 -29.75 -14.77
C LEU A 382 27.97 -29.95 -14.19
N ILE A 383 27.71 -31.05 -13.48
CA ILE A 383 26.41 -31.29 -12.84
C ILE A 383 26.11 -30.21 -11.79
N VAL A 384 27.09 -29.80 -10.98
CA VAL A 384 26.90 -28.74 -9.99
C VAL A 384 26.59 -27.41 -10.68
N SER A 385 27.28 -27.06 -11.76
CA SER A 385 27.01 -25.81 -12.48
C SER A 385 25.68 -25.83 -13.21
N GLN A 386 25.24 -26.97 -13.76
CA GLN A 386 23.90 -27.13 -14.36
C GLN A 386 22.79 -26.95 -13.32
N ASN A 387 22.93 -27.56 -12.13
CA ASN A 387 21.96 -27.40 -11.05
C ASN A 387 21.88 -25.94 -10.58
N ASN A 388 23.01 -25.23 -10.52
CA ASN A 388 23.04 -23.80 -10.20
C ASN A 388 22.33 -22.96 -11.27
N LEU A 389 22.55 -23.28 -12.56
CA LEU A 389 21.86 -22.60 -13.66
C LEU A 389 20.33 -22.78 -13.54
N GLN A 390 19.86 -24.00 -13.33
CA GLN A 390 18.42 -24.28 -13.14
C GLN A 390 17.84 -23.51 -11.97
N LEU A 391 18.59 -23.38 -10.86
CA LEU A 391 18.16 -22.56 -9.72
C LEU A 391 18.02 -21.07 -10.13
N GLN A 392 19.01 -20.50 -10.83
CA GLN A 392 18.95 -19.10 -11.26
C GLN A 392 17.82 -18.86 -12.27
N GLU A 393 17.57 -19.80 -13.17
CA GLU A 393 16.43 -19.76 -14.09
C GLU A 393 15.08 -19.76 -13.33
N LEU A 394 14.93 -20.61 -12.32
CA LEU A 394 13.72 -20.69 -11.49
C LEU A 394 13.51 -19.38 -10.73
N LEU A 395 14.56 -18.82 -10.12
CA LEU A 395 14.50 -17.55 -9.40
C LEU A 395 14.11 -16.41 -10.34
N MET A 396 14.72 -16.37 -11.53
CA MET A 396 14.40 -15.36 -12.55
C MET A 396 12.95 -15.47 -13.03
N LYS A 397 12.46 -16.68 -13.34
CA LYS A 397 11.04 -16.90 -13.71
C LYS A 397 10.09 -16.42 -12.63
N ASN A 398 10.38 -16.73 -11.36
CA ASN A 398 9.58 -16.29 -10.24
C ASN A 398 9.54 -14.75 -10.08
N ALA A 399 10.64 -14.08 -10.38
CA ALA A 399 10.73 -12.62 -10.30
C ALA A 399 10.01 -11.89 -11.45
N LEU A 400 9.91 -12.53 -12.63
CA LEU A 400 9.39 -11.97 -13.87
C LEU A 400 7.95 -12.39 -14.20
N SER A 401 7.38 -13.35 -13.48
CA SER A 401 6.01 -13.84 -13.69
C SER A 401 5.14 -13.66 -12.45
N ARG A 402 3.84 -13.47 -12.66
CA ARG A 402 2.85 -13.43 -11.58
C ARG A 402 2.47 -14.83 -11.09
N SER A 403 2.50 -15.82 -11.98
CA SER A 403 2.24 -17.23 -11.67
C SER A 403 3.19 -18.11 -12.47
N ILE A 404 3.75 -19.13 -11.82
CA ILE A 404 4.58 -20.17 -12.42
C ILE A 404 3.75 -21.47 -12.64
N GLU A 405 2.43 -21.39 -12.49
CA GLU A 405 1.54 -22.57 -12.63
C GLU A 405 1.46 -23.09 -14.08
N ASP A 406 1.79 -22.26 -15.07
CA ASP A 406 1.84 -22.70 -16.45
C ASP A 406 3.01 -23.68 -16.65
N PRO A 407 2.73 -24.98 -17.00
CA PRO A 407 3.78 -25.97 -17.21
C PRO A 407 4.79 -25.57 -18.28
N VAL A 408 4.34 -24.88 -19.34
CA VAL A 408 5.21 -24.45 -20.45
C VAL A 408 6.22 -23.42 -19.95
N LEU A 409 5.80 -22.47 -19.13
CA LEU A 409 6.68 -21.49 -18.51
C LEU A 409 7.62 -22.12 -17.48
N ALA A 410 7.11 -23.06 -16.68
CA ALA A 410 7.88 -23.71 -15.62
C ALA A 410 9.05 -24.52 -16.19
N GLU A 411 8.84 -25.24 -17.31
CA GLU A 411 9.85 -26.12 -17.93
C GLU A 411 10.78 -25.40 -18.93
N ALA A 412 10.44 -24.18 -19.40
CA ALA A 412 11.22 -23.47 -20.40
C ALA A 412 12.61 -23.07 -19.89
N ASP A 413 13.68 -23.36 -20.63
CA ASP A 413 15.02 -22.85 -20.33
C ASP A 413 15.08 -21.31 -20.56
N VAL A 414 15.83 -20.61 -19.73
CA VAL A 414 16.05 -19.15 -19.89
C VAL A 414 17.42 -18.89 -20.48
N ILE A 415 17.44 -18.34 -21.70
CA ILE A 415 18.69 -18.03 -22.41
C ILE A 415 18.95 -16.52 -22.31
N PRO A 416 20.00 -16.09 -21.60
CA PRO A 416 20.35 -14.67 -21.55
C PRO A 416 20.95 -14.24 -22.90
N THR A 417 20.39 -13.15 -23.48
CA THR A 417 20.79 -12.63 -24.79
C THR A 417 21.65 -11.38 -24.71
N SER A 418 21.90 -10.83 -23.53
CA SER A 418 22.74 -9.65 -23.32
C SER A 418 24.14 -10.05 -22.84
N ALA A 419 25.12 -9.33 -23.35
CA ALA A 419 26.54 -9.45 -22.95
C ALA A 419 27.05 -8.10 -22.45
N MET A 420 28.00 -8.16 -21.53
CA MET A 420 28.67 -6.98 -21.00
C MET A 420 29.67 -6.43 -22.01
N GLN A 421 29.64 -5.10 -22.17
CA GLN A 421 30.67 -4.37 -22.87
C GLN A 421 31.49 -3.53 -21.87
N LEU A 422 32.75 -3.91 -21.64
CA LEU A 422 33.64 -3.14 -20.79
C LEU A 422 33.93 -1.78 -21.47
N PRO A 423 33.61 -0.63 -20.88
CA PRO A 423 33.92 0.67 -21.46
C PRO A 423 35.44 0.86 -21.51
N GLN A 424 35.97 1.40 -22.61
CA GLN A 424 37.42 1.66 -22.76
C GLN A 424 37.92 2.64 -21.68
N GLU A 425 37.16 3.69 -21.42
CA GLU A 425 37.39 4.63 -20.32
C GLU A 425 36.15 4.74 -19.47
N GLU A 426 36.32 4.68 -18.16
CA GLU A 426 35.23 4.94 -17.20
C GLU A 426 35.07 6.45 -17.07
N PRO A 427 33.84 7.00 -17.14
CA PRO A 427 33.63 8.40 -16.86
C PRO A 427 34.05 8.71 -15.41
N ILE A 428 35.15 9.49 -15.27
CA ILE A 428 35.67 9.86 -13.96
C ILE A 428 34.81 11.01 -13.40
N THR A 429 33.71 10.68 -12.79
CA THR A 429 32.92 11.68 -12.04
C THR A 429 33.55 11.92 -10.68
N PRO A 430 33.84 13.18 -10.30
CA PRO A 430 34.35 13.50 -8.98
C PRO A 430 33.41 13.00 -7.90
N ILE A 431 33.97 12.43 -6.82
CA ILE A 431 33.19 11.84 -5.71
C ILE A 431 32.21 12.84 -5.09
N GLN A 432 32.57 14.13 -5.07
CA GLN A 432 31.75 15.17 -4.49
C GLN A 432 30.49 15.42 -5.32
N ASP A 433 30.56 15.32 -6.63
CA ASP A 433 29.41 15.48 -7.52
C ASP A 433 28.45 14.31 -7.37
N LEU A 434 28.98 13.06 -7.33
CA LEU A 434 28.16 11.87 -7.04
C LEU A 434 27.44 11.95 -5.67
N ILE A 435 28.12 12.48 -4.64
CA ILE A 435 27.50 12.70 -3.33
C ILE A 435 26.40 13.76 -3.41
N ASN A 436 26.64 14.85 -4.14
CA ASN A 436 25.64 15.92 -4.31
C ASN A 436 24.40 15.41 -5.06
N ASP A 437 24.59 14.62 -6.11
CA ASP A 437 23.52 13.97 -6.85
C ASP A 437 22.72 13.02 -5.94
N ALA A 438 23.40 12.18 -5.17
CA ALA A 438 22.75 11.29 -4.21
C ALA A 438 21.93 12.05 -3.16
N LEU A 439 22.47 13.12 -2.59
CA LEU A 439 21.76 13.95 -1.60
C LEU A 439 20.54 14.68 -2.22
N GLY A 440 20.52 14.86 -3.53
CA GLY A 440 19.40 15.47 -4.28
C GLY A 440 18.31 14.46 -4.68
N HIS A 441 18.70 13.25 -5.12
CA HIS A 441 17.82 12.33 -5.83
C HIS A 441 17.39 11.11 -5.00
N ARG A 442 18.09 10.79 -3.90
CA ARG A 442 17.74 9.61 -3.07
C ARG A 442 16.34 9.73 -2.47
N ALA A 443 15.51 8.75 -2.76
CA ALA A 443 14.11 8.68 -2.33
C ALA A 443 13.97 8.71 -0.79
N GLU A 444 14.85 8.01 -0.07
CA GLU A 444 14.82 7.92 1.40
C GLU A 444 15.07 9.29 2.06
N LEU A 445 15.89 10.14 1.44
CA LEU A 445 16.13 11.49 1.95
C LEU A 445 14.93 12.41 1.71
N VAL A 446 14.26 12.26 0.57
CA VAL A 446 13.02 12.99 0.26
C VAL A 446 11.93 12.60 1.25
N GLU A 447 11.72 11.30 1.48
CA GLU A 447 10.78 10.75 2.46
C GLU A 447 11.06 11.32 3.86
N SER A 448 12.31 11.28 4.31
CA SER A 448 12.72 11.80 5.62
C SER A 448 12.43 13.31 5.78
N ARG A 449 12.60 14.12 4.71
CA ARG A 449 12.28 15.56 4.73
C ARG A 449 10.78 15.80 4.84
N ILE A 450 9.96 15.01 4.14
CA ILE A 450 8.50 15.12 4.20
C ILE A 450 7.98 14.67 5.58
N ASP A 451 8.54 13.58 6.16
CA ASP A 451 8.20 13.15 7.53
C ASP A 451 8.57 14.22 8.56
N LEU A 452 9.73 14.84 8.44
CA LEU A 452 10.12 15.95 9.31
C LEU A 452 9.13 17.11 9.25
N ASN A 453 8.63 17.46 8.05
CA ASN A 453 7.58 18.46 7.88
C ASN A 453 6.26 18.04 8.55
N SER A 454 5.88 16.76 8.46
CA SER A 454 4.69 16.22 9.13
C SER A 454 4.78 16.31 10.64
N ARG A 455 5.96 16.04 11.22
CA ARG A 455 6.23 16.20 12.66
C ARG A 455 6.24 17.65 13.11
N ASP A 456 6.72 18.58 12.28
CA ASP A 456 6.66 20.02 12.55
C ASP A 456 5.20 20.51 12.58
N ILE A 457 4.38 20.09 11.61
CA ILE A 457 2.94 20.39 11.59
C ILE A 457 2.27 19.87 12.85
N ASN A 458 2.55 18.64 13.25
CA ASN A 458 2.00 18.06 14.47
C ASN A 458 2.45 18.80 15.73
N ASN A 459 3.73 19.13 15.86
CA ASN A 459 4.28 19.85 17.00
C ASN A 459 3.62 21.24 17.15
N LYS A 460 3.43 21.97 16.05
CA LYS A 460 2.71 23.25 16.05
C LYS A 460 1.24 23.10 16.47
N ALA A 461 0.57 22.04 16.02
CA ALA A 461 -0.82 21.77 16.38
C ALA A 461 -0.98 21.37 17.85
N VAL A 462 -0.07 20.53 18.38
CA VAL A 462 -0.04 20.13 19.80
C VAL A 462 0.27 21.33 20.70
N ARG A 463 1.16 22.22 20.26
CA ARG A 463 1.43 23.48 20.99
C ARG A 463 0.19 24.37 21.12
N ASN A 464 -0.69 24.39 20.10
CA ASN A 464 -1.98 25.08 20.18
C ASN A 464 -2.91 24.42 21.23
N ALA A 465 -2.81 23.10 21.42
CA ALA A 465 -3.61 22.39 22.43
C ALA A 465 -3.27 22.74 23.90
N MET A 466 -2.12 23.41 24.15
CA MET A 466 -1.78 23.90 25.48
C MET A 466 -2.56 25.16 25.90
N LEU A 467 -3.18 25.85 24.94
CA LEU A 467 -3.96 27.05 25.23
C LEU A 467 -5.24 26.71 26.00
N PRO A 468 -5.77 27.62 26.82
CA PRO A 468 -7.11 27.48 27.40
C PRO A 468 -8.17 27.38 26.32
N THR A 469 -9.27 26.72 26.59
CA THR A 469 -10.43 26.67 25.69
C THR A 469 -11.28 27.92 25.91
N LEU A 470 -11.29 28.83 24.94
CA LEU A 470 -12.22 29.94 24.88
C LEU A 470 -13.12 29.76 23.67
N GLN A 471 -14.42 29.68 23.89
CA GLN A 471 -15.43 29.40 22.88
C GLN A 471 -16.45 30.51 22.85
N ALA A 472 -16.65 31.14 21.70
CA ALA A 472 -17.81 31.99 21.46
C ALA A 472 -18.96 31.12 20.93
N PHE A 473 -20.17 31.36 21.36
CA PHE A 473 -21.33 30.69 20.81
C PHE A 473 -22.50 31.68 20.66
N ALA A 474 -23.30 31.41 19.64
CA ALA A 474 -24.57 32.10 19.43
C ALA A 474 -25.62 31.03 19.09
N TYR A 475 -26.81 31.23 19.58
CA TYR A 475 -27.91 30.35 19.24
C TYR A 475 -29.19 31.15 19.00
N TYR A 476 -30.03 30.56 18.17
CA TYR A 476 -31.37 31.02 17.86
C TYR A 476 -32.30 29.82 17.78
N GLY A 477 -33.46 29.91 18.45
CA GLY A 477 -34.45 28.87 18.45
C GLY A 477 -35.85 29.41 18.66
N GLY A 478 -36.80 28.51 18.60
CA GLY A 478 -38.18 28.78 18.90
C GLY A 478 -38.83 27.55 19.51
N SER A 479 -39.80 27.76 20.38
CA SER A 479 -40.55 26.69 21.00
C SER A 479 -42.06 26.90 20.81
N GLY A 480 -42.79 25.79 20.77
CA GLY A 480 -44.23 25.74 20.71
C GLY A 480 -44.77 24.71 21.67
N VAL A 481 -45.88 25.02 22.27
CA VAL A 481 -46.62 24.12 23.19
C VAL A 481 -48.05 23.99 22.71
N GLY A 482 -48.52 22.76 22.62
CA GLY A 482 -49.89 22.42 22.27
C GLY A 482 -50.42 21.26 23.12
N GLY A 483 -51.55 20.77 22.75
CA GLY A 483 -52.19 19.64 23.39
C GLY A 483 -53.65 19.85 23.68
N ASP A 484 -54.28 18.89 24.32
CA ASP A 484 -55.67 18.96 24.75
C ASP A 484 -55.74 19.41 26.20
N ILE A 485 -56.74 20.23 26.50
CA ILE A 485 -57.00 20.69 27.87
C ILE A 485 -57.34 19.48 28.71
N ASN A 486 -56.66 19.33 29.84
CA ASN A 486 -56.92 18.27 30.79
C ASN A 486 -58.20 18.61 31.53
N HIS A 487 -59.31 17.94 31.19
CA HIS A 487 -60.60 18.16 31.83
C HIS A 487 -60.67 17.71 33.32
N ALA A 488 -59.72 16.85 33.71
CA ALA A 488 -59.52 16.45 35.10
C ALA A 488 -58.64 17.45 35.88
N CYS A 489 -58.15 18.53 35.23
CA CYS A 489 -57.30 19.52 35.86
C CYS A 489 -58.14 20.38 36.85
N GLU A 490 -57.80 20.28 38.14
CA GLU A 490 -58.41 21.10 39.23
C GLU A 490 -57.31 21.73 40.07
N PHE A 491 -57.48 22.99 40.37
CA PHE A 491 -56.67 23.74 41.34
C PHE A 491 -57.55 24.35 42.43
N ASN A 492 -57.38 23.93 43.68
CA ASN A 492 -58.20 24.33 44.80
C ASN A 492 -59.71 24.12 44.55
N ASN A 493 -60.10 22.96 44.02
CA ASN A 493 -61.47 22.61 43.66
C ASN A 493 -62.13 23.51 42.59
N VAL A 494 -61.31 24.23 41.83
CA VAL A 494 -61.75 24.98 40.65
C VAL A 494 -61.18 24.33 39.40
N PRO A 495 -62.01 23.92 38.42
CA PRO A 495 -61.56 23.38 37.17
C PRO A 495 -60.58 24.35 36.44
N CYS A 496 -59.47 23.86 35.93
CA CYS A 496 -58.46 24.70 35.27
C CYS A 496 -59.02 25.47 34.06
N SER A 497 -60.07 24.97 33.42
CA SER A 497 -60.84 25.65 32.37
C SER A 497 -61.46 26.97 32.79
N ASN A 498 -61.77 27.12 34.11
CA ASN A 498 -62.38 28.32 34.68
C ASN A 498 -61.39 29.30 35.32
N ILE A 499 -60.10 28.96 35.30
CA ILE A 499 -59.03 29.82 35.76
C ILE A 499 -58.71 30.85 34.67
N GLY A 500 -59.09 32.10 34.91
CA GLY A 500 -58.93 33.21 33.92
C GLY A 500 -57.52 33.60 33.58
N SER A 501 -56.52 32.85 34.02
CA SER A 501 -55.10 33.08 33.83
C SER A 501 -54.38 32.08 32.85
N LEU A 502 -55.15 31.33 32.04
CA LEU A 502 -54.51 30.45 31.00
C LEU A 502 -53.67 31.27 30.05
N PRO A 503 -52.42 30.84 29.79
CA PRO A 503 -51.57 31.50 28.81
C PRO A 503 -52.15 31.37 27.39
N PRO A 504 -51.93 32.35 26.49
CA PRO A 504 -52.25 32.14 25.10
C PRO A 504 -51.44 30.95 24.53
N PRO A 505 -51.99 30.12 23.66
CA PRO A 505 -53.29 30.18 22.99
C PRO A 505 -54.46 29.53 23.76
N PHE A 506 -54.27 29.06 25.00
CA PHE A 506 -55.21 28.24 25.78
C PHE A 506 -56.29 29.07 26.47
N ARG A 507 -56.37 30.39 26.24
CA ARG A 507 -57.42 31.25 26.75
C ARG A 507 -58.82 30.95 26.14
N THR A 508 -58.83 30.24 25.06
CA THR A 508 -60.05 29.71 24.45
C THR A 508 -60.07 28.20 24.68
N THR A 509 -61.22 27.64 24.90
CA THR A 509 -61.49 26.23 25.21
C THR A 509 -61.14 25.27 24.03
N SER A 510 -60.25 25.62 23.12
CA SER A 510 -59.90 24.85 21.97
C SER A 510 -58.52 24.22 22.19
N SER A 511 -58.42 22.91 21.93
CA SER A 511 -57.16 22.18 21.88
C SER A 511 -56.25 22.73 20.74
N VAL A 512 -54.96 22.74 20.97
CA VAL A 512 -53.94 23.10 19.97
C VAL A 512 -53.24 21.81 19.48
N GLY A 513 -53.61 21.36 18.29
CA GLY A 513 -53.01 20.19 17.70
C GLY A 513 -51.54 20.44 17.27
N TYR A 514 -50.85 19.34 16.89
CA TYR A 514 -49.43 19.37 16.54
C TYR A 514 -49.06 20.39 15.44
N GLY A 515 -49.92 20.58 14.43
CA GLY A 515 -49.72 21.63 13.39
C GLY A 515 -49.70 23.04 13.96
N GLY A 516 -50.53 23.32 14.98
CA GLY A 516 -50.52 24.59 15.71
C GLY A 516 -49.27 24.79 16.56
N THR A 517 -48.77 23.72 17.21
CA THR A 517 -47.51 23.70 17.96
C THR A 517 -46.33 23.98 17.04
N LEU A 518 -46.28 23.34 15.88
CA LEU A 518 -45.24 23.60 14.87
C LEU A 518 -45.30 25.04 14.34
N ASN A 519 -46.49 25.55 14.07
CA ASN A 519 -46.66 26.95 13.62
C ASN A 519 -46.17 27.95 14.66
N GLN A 520 -46.41 27.70 15.98
CA GLN A 520 -45.83 28.52 17.04
C GLN A 520 -44.31 28.48 17.05
N THR A 521 -43.73 27.29 16.85
CA THR A 521 -42.29 27.06 16.81
C THR A 521 -41.64 27.82 15.65
N VAL A 522 -42.21 27.74 14.43
CA VAL A 522 -41.68 28.41 13.24
C VAL A 522 -41.90 29.92 13.26
N ASN A 523 -43.05 30.38 13.71
CA ASN A 523 -43.36 31.81 13.79
C ASN A 523 -42.70 32.51 15.00
N SER A 524 -41.83 31.79 15.72
CA SER A 524 -41.08 32.34 16.86
C SER A 524 -41.98 33.02 17.91
N THR A 525 -43.10 32.39 18.23
CA THR A 525 -44.03 32.87 19.27
C THR A 525 -43.34 32.95 20.63
N ALA A 526 -42.41 32.03 20.91
CA ALA A 526 -41.52 32.02 22.06
C ALA A 526 -40.05 31.85 21.57
N PRO A 527 -39.39 32.95 21.18
CA PRO A 527 -38.02 32.90 20.64
C PRO A 527 -37.01 32.69 21.77
N ASP A 528 -36.06 31.75 21.53
CA ASP A 528 -34.90 31.54 22.37
C ASP A 528 -33.65 32.00 21.60
N LYS A 529 -32.96 33.01 22.09
CA LYS A 529 -31.77 33.57 21.43
C LYS A 529 -30.76 34.04 22.46
N GLY A 530 -29.51 33.75 22.19
CA GLY A 530 -28.43 34.18 23.07
C GLY A 530 -27.08 34.13 22.40
N VAL A 531 -26.18 34.90 22.95
CA VAL A 531 -24.76 34.90 22.63
C VAL A 531 -23.97 34.80 23.92
N GLY A 532 -22.86 34.09 23.88
CA GLY A 532 -22.05 33.91 25.07
C GLY A 532 -20.61 33.50 24.77
N LEU A 533 -19.82 33.57 25.82
CA LEU A 533 -18.44 33.10 25.85
C LEU A 533 -18.32 32.05 26.95
N SER A 534 -17.67 30.94 26.62
CA SER A 534 -17.29 29.89 27.56
C SER A 534 -15.80 29.81 27.67
N LEU A 535 -15.24 29.95 28.87
CA LEU A 535 -13.80 29.86 29.14
C LEU A 535 -13.55 28.67 30.07
N THR A 536 -12.71 27.73 29.61
CA THR A 536 -12.26 26.58 30.42
C THR A 536 -10.74 26.64 30.54
N ILE A 537 -10.24 26.76 31.76
CA ILE A 537 -8.82 26.84 32.06
C ILE A 537 -8.42 25.61 32.88
N PRO A 538 -7.65 24.64 32.33
CA PRO A 538 -7.12 23.54 33.10
C PRO A 538 -6.02 24.05 34.06
N ILE A 539 -6.23 23.95 35.39
CA ILE A 539 -5.28 24.48 36.38
C ILE A 539 -3.93 23.74 36.34
N ARG A 540 -3.90 22.47 36.00
CA ARG A 540 -2.68 21.66 35.95
C ARG A 540 -2.43 21.05 34.56
N ASN A 541 -2.61 21.68 33.54
CA ASN A 541 -2.52 21.26 32.11
C ASN A 541 -1.40 20.22 31.75
N ARG A 542 -1.26 19.17 32.60
CA ARG A 542 -0.17 18.19 32.50
C ARG A 542 -0.25 17.33 31.24
N LEU A 543 -1.47 17.01 30.79
CA LEU A 543 -1.70 16.21 29.59
C LEU A 543 -1.15 16.94 28.37
N ALA A 544 -1.60 18.16 28.10
CA ALA A 544 -1.13 18.92 26.95
C ALA A 544 0.35 19.29 27.02
N GLN A 545 0.91 19.48 28.24
CA GLN A 545 2.35 19.68 28.42
C GLN A 545 3.15 18.43 28.06
N SER A 546 2.71 17.25 28.52
CA SER A 546 3.39 15.99 28.20
C SER A 546 3.33 15.69 26.70
N ASP A 547 2.19 15.95 26.07
CA ASP A 547 1.99 15.76 24.63
C ASP A 547 2.89 16.68 23.81
N GLN A 548 3.03 17.96 24.23
CA GLN A 548 3.91 18.90 23.59
C GLN A 548 5.39 18.53 23.72
N VAL A 549 5.83 18.14 24.93
CA VAL A 549 7.21 17.68 25.15
C VAL A 549 7.51 16.47 24.30
N ARG A 550 6.58 15.51 24.22
CA ARG A 550 6.71 14.33 23.37
C ARG A 550 6.82 14.70 21.89
N ALA A 551 5.93 15.53 21.39
CA ALA A 551 5.95 15.96 19.99
C ALA A 551 7.24 16.70 19.61
N GLU A 552 7.77 17.54 20.53
CA GLU A 552 9.05 18.22 20.34
C GLU A 552 10.23 17.24 20.32
N LEU A 553 10.22 16.24 21.20
CA LEU A 553 11.27 15.21 21.23
C LEU A 553 11.21 14.33 19.96
N GLU A 554 10.03 13.95 19.49
CA GLU A 554 9.85 13.21 18.24
C GLU A 554 10.36 14.03 17.02
N TYR A 555 10.09 15.32 16.99
CA TYR A 555 10.61 16.21 15.94
C TYR A 555 12.15 16.30 15.96
N ARG A 556 12.74 16.46 17.15
CA ARG A 556 14.22 16.48 17.31
C ARG A 556 14.87 15.16 16.94
N GLN A 557 14.26 14.04 17.33
CA GLN A 557 14.71 12.71 16.97
C GLN A 557 14.72 12.51 15.45
N ALA A 558 13.65 12.92 14.75
CA ALA A 558 13.57 12.85 13.30
C ALA A 558 14.65 13.71 12.62
N LYS A 559 14.94 14.91 13.16
CA LYS A 559 16.01 15.77 12.65
C LYS A 559 17.40 15.12 12.77
N VAL A 560 17.67 14.47 13.91
CA VAL A 560 18.95 13.74 14.10
C VAL A 560 19.01 12.55 13.14
N ARG A 561 17.90 11.83 12.95
CA ARG A 561 17.82 10.72 12.01
C ARG A 561 18.09 11.15 10.57
N GLN A 562 17.59 12.30 10.14
CA GLN A 562 17.90 12.84 8.81
C GLN A 562 19.41 13.03 8.62
N ILE A 563 20.09 13.63 9.60
CA ILE A 563 21.56 13.82 9.53
C ILE A 563 22.28 12.46 9.47
N GLN A 564 21.83 11.48 10.25
CA GLN A 564 22.38 10.13 10.20
C GLN A 564 22.24 9.51 8.82
N LEU A 565 21.07 9.64 8.20
CA LEU A 565 20.78 9.13 6.87
C LEU A 565 21.65 9.81 5.80
N GLU A 566 21.83 11.14 5.87
CA GLU A 566 22.72 11.88 4.96
C GLU A 566 24.18 11.38 5.07
N ASN A 567 24.64 11.08 6.29
CA ASN A 567 25.99 10.52 6.49
C ASN A 567 26.10 9.09 5.94
N GLN A 568 25.06 8.28 6.14
CA GLN A 568 25.01 6.92 5.58
C GLN A 568 25.09 6.96 4.05
N VAL A 569 24.31 7.82 3.38
CA VAL A 569 24.35 8.01 1.92
C VAL A 569 25.75 8.39 1.45
N ARG A 570 26.44 9.31 2.15
CA ARG A 570 27.82 9.68 1.81
C ARG A 570 28.78 8.50 1.87
N ILE A 571 28.60 7.58 2.83
CA ILE A 571 29.43 6.38 2.97
C ILE A 571 29.09 5.39 1.85
N GLU A 572 27.82 5.14 1.58
CA GLU A 572 27.36 4.21 0.54
C GLU A 572 27.90 4.60 -0.85
N VAL A 573 27.76 5.89 -1.23
CA VAL A 573 28.27 6.38 -2.53
C VAL A 573 29.79 6.20 -2.64
N ARG A 574 30.55 6.44 -1.56
CA ARG A 574 32.02 6.22 -1.58
C ARG A 574 32.38 4.76 -1.73
N ASN A 575 31.71 3.88 -0.99
CA ASN A 575 31.92 2.44 -1.08
C ASN A 575 31.58 1.94 -2.48
N ALA A 576 30.43 2.29 -3.03
CA ALA A 576 30.04 1.90 -4.38
C ALA A 576 31.05 2.37 -5.44
N GLN A 577 31.59 3.60 -5.34
CA GLN A 577 32.65 4.06 -6.25
C GLN A 577 33.95 3.28 -6.07
N PHE A 578 34.33 2.89 -4.85
CA PHE A 578 35.50 2.06 -4.62
C PHE A 578 35.32 0.65 -5.22
N ASP A 579 34.12 0.07 -5.04
CA ASP A 579 33.79 -1.26 -5.55
C ASP A 579 33.86 -1.30 -7.09
N VAL A 580 33.34 -0.28 -7.80
CA VAL A 580 33.49 -0.18 -9.27
C VAL A 580 34.94 -0.14 -9.67
N LYS A 581 35.76 0.69 -9.02
CA LYS A 581 37.20 0.77 -9.35
C LYS A 581 37.94 -0.54 -9.09
N GLN A 582 37.66 -1.19 -7.95
CA GLN A 582 38.25 -2.45 -7.56
C GLN A 582 37.88 -3.56 -8.55
N ASN A 583 36.58 -3.70 -8.85
CA ASN A 583 36.09 -4.76 -9.74
C ASN A 583 36.56 -4.57 -11.19
N ARG A 584 36.71 -3.33 -11.65
CA ARG A 584 37.31 -3.06 -12.95
C ARG A 584 38.75 -3.59 -13.03
N VAL A 585 39.58 -3.32 -12.03
CA VAL A 585 40.97 -3.84 -11.97
C VAL A 585 40.95 -5.38 -11.88
N ALA A 586 40.00 -5.96 -11.14
CA ALA A 586 39.84 -7.41 -11.05
C ALA A 586 39.53 -8.04 -12.43
N VAL A 587 38.64 -7.41 -13.23
CA VAL A 587 38.36 -7.88 -14.61
C VAL A 587 39.62 -7.81 -15.48
N GLN A 588 40.38 -6.73 -15.43
CA GLN A 588 41.63 -6.60 -16.22
C GLN A 588 42.67 -7.63 -15.81
N ALA A 589 42.83 -7.88 -14.50
CA ALA A 589 43.72 -8.90 -13.98
C ALA A 589 43.29 -10.32 -14.39
N ALA A 590 42.01 -10.62 -14.28
CA ALA A 590 41.44 -11.91 -14.69
C ALA A 590 41.61 -12.14 -16.22
N GLN A 591 41.38 -11.11 -17.04
CA GLN A 591 41.60 -11.18 -18.48
C GLN A 591 43.09 -11.50 -18.82
N SER A 592 44.01 -10.78 -18.17
CA SER A 592 45.44 -11.04 -18.37
C SER A 592 45.87 -12.45 -17.92
N ALA A 593 45.25 -12.97 -16.85
CA ALA A 593 45.48 -14.34 -16.37
C ALA A 593 44.97 -15.40 -17.38
N VAL A 594 43.80 -15.17 -17.97
CA VAL A 594 43.25 -16.04 -19.03
C VAL A 594 44.13 -16.01 -20.27
N ASP A 595 44.55 -14.81 -20.71
CA ASP A 595 45.42 -14.67 -21.88
C ASP A 595 46.80 -15.40 -21.69
N LEU A 596 47.35 -15.31 -20.47
CA LEU A 596 48.58 -16.03 -20.11
C LEU A 596 48.36 -17.55 -20.07
N ALA A 597 47.25 -18.01 -19.47
CA ALA A 597 46.90 -19.43 -19.38
C ALA A 597 46.69 -20.03 -20.79
N HIS A 598 46.04 -19.31 -21.71
CA HIS A 598 45.91 -19.70 -23.12
C HIS A 598 47.28 -19.86 -23.79
N GLN A 599 48.14 -18.85 -23.70
CA GLN A 599 49.48 -18.90 -24.28
C GLN A 599 50.32 -20.04 -23.69
N THR A 600 50.20 -20.31 -22.38
CA THR A 600 50.91 -21.39 -21.71
C THR A 600 50.46 -22.74 -22.23
N LEU A 601 49.14 -22.96 -22.28
CA LEU A 601 48.52 -24.18 -22.78
C LEU A 601 48.93 -24.45 -24.25
N ASP A 602 48.88 -23.43 -25.12
CA ASP A 602 49.27 -23.54 -26.52
C ASP A 602 50.76 -23.87 -26.66
N ALA A 603 51.62 -23.21 -25.87
CA ALA A 603 53.05 -23.49 -25.87
C ALA A 603 53.37 -24.91 -25.41
N ASP A 604 52.70 -25.39 -24.35
CA ASP A 604 52.95 -26.72 -23.82
C ASP A 604 52.33 -27.83 -24.71
N GLN A 605 51.23 -27.56 -25.42
CA GLN A 605 50.70 -28.43 -26.45
C GLN A 605 51.72 -28.60 -27.62
N GLN A 606 52.43 -27.53 -28.00
CA GLN A 606 53.50 -27.63 -29.03
C GLN A 606 54.70 -28.42 -28.51
N LYS A 607 55.09 -28.22 -27.23
CA LYS A 607 56.21 -29.00 -26.63
C LYS A 607 55.81 -30.48 -26.47
N LEU A 608 54.54 -30.81 -26.22
CA LEU A 608 54.09 -32.20 -26.16
C LEU A 608 54.30 -32.92 -27.52
N LYS A 609 53.98 -32.24 -28.62
CA LYS A 609 54.18 -32.81 -29.97
C LYS A 609 55.61 -33.22 -30.29
N VAL A 610 56.62 -32.57 -29.67
CA VAL A 610 57.99 -32.86 -29.77
C VAL A 610 58.60 -33.64 -28.60
N GLY A 611 57.80 -34.09 -27.67
CA GLY A 611 58.13 -34.91 -26.51
C GLY A 611 58.84 -34.17 -25.36
N LEU A 612 58.76 -32.83 -25.28
CA LEU A 612 59.45 -32.03 -24.28
C LEU A 612 58.57 -31.75 -23.00
N THR A 613 57.31 -32.16 -22.99
CA THR A 613 56.46 -32.04 -21.84
C THR A 613 55.57 -33.28 -21.71
N THR A 614 54.82 -33.40 -20.63
CA THR A 614 53.95 -34.56 -20.34
C THR A 614 52.47 -34.21 -20.53
N GLN A 615 51.65 -35.23 -20.80
CA GLN A 615 50.20 -35.09 -20.87
C GLN A 615 49.60 -34.56 -19.54
N VAL A 616 50.23 -34.88 -18.41
CA VAL A 616 49.81 -34.39 -17.09
C VAL A 616 49.95 -32.86 -16.98
N THR A 617 51.03 -32.30 -17.53
CA THR A 617 51.24 -30.85 -17.58
C THR A 617 50.14 -30.17 -18.39
N ILE A 618 49.81 -30.70 -19.56
CA ILE A 618 48.71 -30.16 -20.39
C ILE A 618 47.35 -30.18 -19.66
N LEU A 619 47.06 -31.27 -18.95
CA LEU A 619 45.82 -31.34 -18.14
C LEU A 619 45.82 -30.30 -17.01
N GLN A 620 46.97 -30.02 -16.42
CA GLN A 620 47.12 -29.03 -15.38
C GLN A 620 46.97 -27.61 -15.92
N ASP A 621 47.53 -27.30 -17.09
CA ASP A 621 47.39 -26.04 -17.78
C ASP A 621 45.96 -25.79 -18.25
N ALA A 622 45.28 -26.84 -18.76
CA ALA A 622 43.87 -26.76 -19.11
C ALA A 622 42.97 -26.51 -17.86
N ALA A 623 43.30 -27.12 -16.73
CA ALA A 623 42.59 -26.83 -15.48
C ALA A 623 42.82 -25.40 -14.97
N THR A 624 44.04 -24.89 -15.17
CA THR A 624 44.39 -23.48 -14.85
C THR A 624 43.64 -22.52 -15.76
N LEU A 625 43.58 -22.78 -17.07
CA LEU A 625 42.80 -21.97 -18.01
C LEU A 625 41.30 -21.93 -17.62
N ARG A 626 40.70 -23.10 -17.40
CA ARG A 626 39.28 -23.18 -16.94
C ARG A 626 39.01 -22.34 -15.69
N THR A 627 39.91 -22.44 -14.70
CA THR A 627 39.78 -21.66 -13.46
C THR A 627 39.91 -20.16 -13.78
N GLY A 628 40.81 -19.77 -14.66
CA GLY A 628 40.95 -18.40 -15.13
C GLY A 628 39.71 -17.89 -15.83
N GLU A 629 39.13 -18.68 -16.75
CA GLU A 629 37.88 -18.32 -17.47
C GLU A 629 36.68 -18.17 -16.52
N SER A 630 36.51 -19.11 -15.58
CA SER A 630 35.45 -18.99 -14.56
C SER A 630 35.64 -17.76 -13.69
N ASN A 631 36.87 -17.45 -13.29
CA ASN A 631 37.18 -16.22 -12.53
C ASN A 631 36.91 -14.96 -13.34
N LEU A 632 37.22 -14.95 -14.65
CA LEU A 632 36.92 -13.81 -15.52
C LEU A 632 35.43 -13.56 -15.65
N VAL A 633 34.61 -14.60 -15.84
CA VAL A 633 33.14 -14.48 -15.90
C VAL A 633 32.60 -13.95 -14.57
N SER A 634 33.12 -14.47 -13.46
CA SER A 634 32.74 -13.99 -12.11
C SER A 634 33.14 -12.53 -11.89
N ALA A 635 34.35 -12.13 -12.29
CA ALA A 635 34.82 -10.75 -12.17
C ALA A 635 33.98 -9.78 -13.03
N LYS A 636 33.60 -10.20 -14.24
CA LYS A 636 32.71 -9.43 -15.12
C LYS A 636 31.35 -9.21 -14.46
N ALA A 637 30.71 -10.27 -13.93
CA ALA A 637 29.44 -10.14 -13.25
C ALA A 637 29.53 -9.23 -11.99
N ALA A 638 30.60 -9.36 -11.20
CA ALA A 638 30.85 -8.50 -10.05
C ALA A 638 31.04 -7.02 -10.44
N TYR A 639 31.70 -6.75 -11.57
CA TYR A 639 31.86 -5.38 -12.06
C TYR A 639 30.51 -4.76 -12.45
N GLU A 640 29.65 -5.45 -13.19
CA GLU A 640 28.34 -4.93 -13.56
C GLU A 640 27.47 -4.69 -12.32
N LYS A 641 27.45 -5.62 -11.37
CA LYS A 641 26.73 -5.43 -10.10
C LYS A 641 27.24 -4.22 -9.32
N SER A 642 28.55 -3.95 -9.32
CA SER A 642 29.08 -2.75 -8.67
C SER A 642 28.67 -1.44 -9.37
N ARG A 643 28.45 -1.47 -10.69
CA ARG A 643 27.90 -0.32 -11.44
C ARG A 643 26.44 -0.08 -11.10
N ILE A 644 25.62 -1.13 -11.09
CA ILE A 644 24.23 -1.07 -10.69
C ILE A 644 24.12 -0.48 -9.27
N GLU A 645 24.96 -0.96 -8.34
CA GLU A 645 25.01 -0.45 -6.98
C GLU A 645 25.43 1.04 -6.91
N LEU A 646 26.35 1.49 -7.77
CA LEU A 646 26.69 2.91 -7.85
C LEU A 646 25.52 3.75 -8.34
N ASP A 647 24.80 3.31 -9.37
CA ASP A 647 23.61 3.99 -9.88
C ASP A 647 22.47 4.01 -8.85
N ARG A 648 22.30 2.92 -8.11
CA ARG A 648 21.39 2.85 -6.97
C ARG A 648 21.80 3.82 -5.85
N ALA A 649 23.08 3.83 -5.48
CA ALA A 649 23.61 4.67 -4.39
C ALA A 649 23.52 6.16 -4.72
N THR A 650 23.67 6.54 -5.99
CA THR A 650 23.48 7.93 -6.47
C THR A 650 22.01 8.30 -6.69
N GLY A 651 21.11 7.33 -6.76
CA GLY A 651 19.68 7.54 -7.04
C GLY A 651 19.34 7.77 -8.50
N LEU A 652 20.29 7.49 -9.41
CA LEU A 652 20.19 7.72 -10.86
C LEU A 652 19.81 6.45 -11.65
N LEU A 653 19.62 5.29 -11.00
CA LEU A 653 19.36 4.00 -11.64
C LEU A 653 18.18 4.08 -12.63
N LEU A 654 17.06 4.68 -12.25
CA LEU A 654 15.89 4.79 -13.13
C LEU A 654 16.15 5.74 -14.32
N ASP A 655 16.87 6.82 -14.08
CA ASP A 655 17.18 7.82 -15.11
C ASP A 655 18.17 7.24 -16.15
N HIS A 656 19.18 6.50 -15.71
CA HIS A 656 20.16 5.83 -16.59
C HIS A 656 19.53 4.68 -17.37
N ALA A 657 18.61 3.91 -16.76
CA ALA A 657 17.88 2.84 -17.42
C ALA A 657 16.69 3.34 -18.27
N HIS A 658 16.42 4.67 -18.31
CA HIS A 658 15.31 5.30 -19.03
C HIS A 658 13.93 4.72 -18.63
N ILE A 659 13.72 4.45 -17.33
CA ILE A 659 12.48 3.87 -16.80
C ILE A 659 11.50 4.99 -16.44
N ASP A 660 10.29 4.93 -17.01
CA ASP A 660 9.20 5.84 -16.66
C ASP A 660 8.42 5.30 -15.43
N ILE A 661 8.37 6.08 -14.36
CA ILE A 661 7.62 5.77 -13.14
C ILE A 661 6.13 5.62 -13.44
N ALA A 662 5.59 6.37 -14.41
CA ALA A 662 4.19 6.27 -14.80
C ALA A 662 3.86 4.89 -15.41
N ASP A 663 4.76 4.30 -16.16
CA ASP A 663 4.63 2.95 -16.71
C ASP A 663 4.62 1.91 -15.57
N ALA A 664 5.55 2.05 -14.62
CA ALA A 664 5.60 1.19 -13.44
C ALA A 664 4.34 1.30 -12.58
N THR A 665 3.76 2.51 -12.43
CA THR A 665 2.51 2.71 -11.69
C THR A 665 1.33 2.03 -12.39
N ARG A 666 1.30 2.06 -13.73
CA ARG A 666 0.24 1.42 -14.54
C ARG A 666 0.42 -0.09 -14.67
N GLY A 667 1.62 -0.63 -14.40
CA GLY A 667 1.95 -2.02 -14.64
C GLY A 667 2.01 -2.39 -16.13
N GLN A 668 2.30 -1.43 -17.00
CA GLN A 668 2.44 -1.62 -18.44
C GLN A 668 3.58 -0.75 -18.95
N VAL A 669 4.58 -1.39 -19.54
CA VAL A 669 5.75 -0.72 -20.09
C VAL A 669 5.46 -0.34 -21.54
N THR A 670 5.37 0.97 -21.80
CA THR A 670 5.13 1.51 -23.15
C THR A 670 6.41 1.67 -23.95
N ARG A 671 7.52 2.00 -23.28
CA ARG A 671 8.85 2.12 -23.86
C ARG A 671 9.77 1.14 -23.14
N LEU A 672 10.48 0.30 -23.91
CA LEU A 672 11.49 -0.60 -23.33
C LEU A 672 12.56 0.22 -22.60
N PRO A 673 12.96 -0.21 -21.39
CA PRO A 673 14.14 0.29 -20.72
C PRO A 673 15.36 0.13 -21.64
N SER A 674 16.39 0.91 -21.40
CA SER A 674 17.66 0.80 -22.13
C SER A 674 18.80 0.94 -21.15
N ILE A 675 19.43 -0.19 -20.83
CA ILE A 675 20.51 -0.24 -19.84
C ILE A 675 21.84 0.08 -20.57
N PRO A 676 22.63 1.04 -20.07
CA PRO A 676 23.86 1.47 -20.72
C PRO A 676 24.95 0.36 -20.68
N TYR A 677 25.78 0.31 -21.71
CA TYR A 677 26.95 -0.59 -21.85
C TYR A 677 26.61 -2.08 -21.97
N VAL A 678 25.39 -2.40 -22.38
CA VAL A 678 24.95 -3.74 -22.68
C VAL A 678 24.82 -3.91 -24.19
N VAL A 679 25.32 -5.02 -24.73
CA VAL A 679 25.26 -5.36 -26.17
C VAL A 679 24.56 -6.71 -26.33
N PRO A 680 23.90 -6.95 -27.49
CA PRO A 680 23.39 -8.27 -27.82
C PRO A 680 24.51 -9.30 -27.87
N ARG A 681 24.31 -10.46 -27.33
CA ARG A 681 25.26 -11.56 -27.34
C ARG A 681 25.30 -12.20 -28.72
N GLN A 682 26.48 -12.40 -29.25
CA GLN A 682 26.69 -12.96 -30.61
C GLN A 682 26.46 -14.50 -30.68
N ASP A 683 26.60 -15.20 -29.56
CA ASP A 683 26.56 -16.67 -29.46
C ASP A 683 25.47 -17.18 -28.51
N ALA A 684 24.24 -16.74 -28.67
CA ALA A 684 23.11 -17.28 -27.89
C ALA A 684 22.69 -18.69 -28.38
N ALA A 685 23.67 -19.63 -28.39
CA ALA A 685 23.35 -21.04 -28.66
C ALA A 685 22.81 -21.70 -27.39
N PRO A 686 21.78 -22.55 -27.48
CA PRO A 686 21.27 -23.26 -26.32
C PRO A 686 22.33 -24.20 -25.74
N VAL A 687 22.45 -24.23 -24.39
CA VAL A 687 23.28 -25.24 -23.70
C VAL A 687 22.75 -26.63 -24.04
N PRO A 688 23.61 -27.60 -24.44
CA PRO A 688 23.14 -28.94 -24.77
C PRO A 688 22.42 -29.58 -23.58
N ALA A 689 21.28 -30.19 -23.88
CA ALA A 689 20.44 -30.86 -22.87
C ALA A 689 21.24 -31.96 -22.14
N ILE A 690 20.98 -32.11 -20.85
CA ILE A 690 21.54 -33.17 -20.01
C ILE A 690 21.14 -34.52 -20.61
N THR A 691 22.07 -35.21 -21.26
CA THR A 691 21.86 -36.61 -21.60
C THR A 691 22.06 -37.43 -20.31
N PRO A 692 21.04 -38.09 -19.77
CA PRO A 692 21.22 -38.89 -18.56
C PRO A 692 22.29 -39.94 -18.83
N ALA A 693 23.31 -40.04 -17.96
CA ALA A 693 24.37 -41.01 -18.05
C ALA A 693 23.78 -42.39 -18.21
N GLN A 694 24.05 -43.07 -19.30
CA GLN A 694 23.67 -44.49 -19.44
C GLN A 694 24.25 -45.26 -18.24
N PRO A 695 23.46 -46.06 -17.52
CA PRO A 695 23.96 -46.86 -16.42
C PRO A 695 25.06 -47.78 -16.99
N ALA A 696 26.24 -47.76 -16.36
CA ALA A 696 27.35 -48.62 -16.71
C ALA A 696 26.86 -50.05 -16.84
N GLN A 697 26.98 -50.63 -18.05
CA GLN A 697 26.73 -52.05 -18.27
C GLN A 697 27.72 -52.82 -17.38
N SER A 698 27.18 -53.52 -16.41
CA SER A 698 27.91 -54.49 -15.58
C SER A 698 28.62 -55.49 -16.54
N PRO A 699 29.89 -55.80 -16.32
CA PRO A 699 30.58 -56.79 -17.13
C PRO A 699 29.87 -58.15 -16.94
N GLN A 700 29.36 -58.68 -18.05
CA GLN A 700 28.85 -60.04 -18.06
C GLN A 700 29.99 -61.00 -17.65
N GLY A 701 29.80 -61.64 -16.49
CA GLY A 701 30.70 -62.68 -16.02
C GLY A 701 30.80 -63.81 -17.05
N GLY A 702 31.98 -63.90 -17.66
CA GLY A 702 32.35 -65.08 -18.40
C GLY A 702 32.40 -66.28 -17.46
N GLN A 703 31.55 -67.26 -17.70
CA GLN A 703 31.72 -68.60 -17.16
C GLN A 703 32.96 -69.22 -17.78
N MET A 704 33.93 -69.61 -16.95
CA MET A 704 34.62 -70.90 -16.93
C MET A 704 35.24 -71.12 -15.56
#